data_de263778397febac7e81e1420a67d52c
#
_entry.id   de263778397febac7e81e1420a67d52c
#
_cell.length_a   1.000
_cell.length_b   1.000
_cell.length_c   1.000
_cell.angle_alpha   90.00
_cell.angle_beta   90.00
_cell.angle_gamma   90.00
#
_symmetry.space_group_name_H-M   'P 1'
#
loop_
_entity.id
_entity.type
_entity.pdbx_description
1 polymer ?
#
loop_
_entity_poly.entity_id
_entity_poly.type
_entity_poly.pdbx_seq_one_letter_code
_entity_poly.pdbx_strand_id
1 'polypeptide(L)'
;MASDKIVIKGAKEHNLKNIDLTIPRDKLIVMTGLSGSGKSSLAFDTIYADGQRRYMESLSSYARMFLGQMEKPNVESIEGLSPAISIDQKTTSKNPRSTVGTVTEIYDYLRLLYARIGIPHCPVCGREIKQQTIDQIVDKVKSLPVGTKIQVLAPIARGRKGEYQKELDGVRKQGFVRVRVDGIMYDLSEKIKPEKNKKHNIEVVVDRLVVKEEMDSRLTDSLETAGSLTDGLIYIDVIGGEELHFSQSYACPEHNISVEELVPRMFSFNNPFGACPSCTGLGTLKHVDPALVIPDPSLTIRQGAIKASGWNSLEESSVAMMYYNAISKHYGVSLDVPVKDLPKEQLDLFLYGTGGEKIRVDVIDSFGGGYRNSAFEGVINNLERRYKDSSSSYSRDDIENNYMSDSLCPECHGERLKKESLAVTVCGVNISDFCKMSITEALEFIDKMELSEREKLIGARILKEIRERLNFLKSVGLEYLTLSRSAGTLSGGESQRIRLATQIGSSLMGVLYILDEPSIGLHQRDNDKLIGTLCRLRDMGNTVIVVEHDEDTMLAADYIVDIGPGAGVHGGEVVCAGTAQEIMNCEKSITGQYLSRRKFIPVPSERRKPDGRWLTVKGARENNLKNIDVSIPLGLFTCVTGVSGSGKSSLVNEILYKYLASALNRAKTKPGKFDSIDGVEHLDKIIAIDQAPIGRTPRSNPATYTGLFTDIRDLFASTTDAKMRGYGTGRFSFNTKGGRCEACEGDGIIKIEMHFLPDIFVPCDVCKGHRYNRETLEVKYKGKSIYDVLEMTVEEGLKFFENIPKIARRLQTLYDVGLGYVKIGQPATTLSGGEAQRVKLATELSKRPTGRTVYILDEPTTGLHTADVHKLIEVLQKLAESGNTVIVIEHNLDVIKTADYIIDLGPEGGNGGGTIVAQGTPEEICKCKKSYTGQYLKKMLEQRGK
;
A
#
# COMPACT_ATOMS: atom_id res chain seq x y z
N MET A 1 11.18 43.61 12.39
CA MET A 1 9.86 43.04 12.69
C MET A 1 9.58 41.96 11.65
N ALA A 2 9.18 40.77 12.02
CA ALA A 2 8.78 39.78 11.04
C ALA A 2 7.57 40.34 10.26
N SER A 3 7.55 40.17 8.94
CA SER A 3 6.41 40.61 8.10
C SER A 3 5.16 39.81 8.47
N ASP A 4 4.05 40.46 8.78
CA ASP A 4 2.77 39.81 9.09
C ASP A 4 2.05 39.24 7.84
N LYS A 5 2.69 39.39 6.69
CA LYS A 5 2.14 39.03 5.39
C LYS A 5 3.18 38.37 4.50
N ILE A 6 2.72 37.45 3.64
CA ILE A 6 3.49 36.93 2.49
C ILE A 6 3.05 37.73 1.28
N VAL A 7 3.99 38.37 0.59
CA VAL A 7 3.75 39.20 -0.59
C VAL A 7 4.38 38.54 -1.80
N ILE A 8 3.57 38.16 -2.77
CA ILE A 8 3.95 37.52 -4.02
C ILE A 8 3.78 38.53 -5.14
N LYS A 9 4.81 38.74 -5.96
CA LYS A 9 4.77 39.64 -7.12
C LYS A 9 5.19 38.90 -8.39
N GLY A 10 4.37 39.04 -9.41
CA GLY A 10 4.70 38.58 -10.75
C GLY A 10 4.80 37.08 -10.91
N ALA A 11 3.93 36.26 -10.27
CA ALA A 11 3.94 34.80 -10.44
C ALA A 11 3.44 34.40 -11.83
N LYS A 12 4.29 33.67 -12.59
CA LYS A 12 4.06 33.28 -14.01
C LYS A 12 4.29 31.78 -14.26
N GLU A 13 4.29 30.95 -13.21
CA GLU A 13 4.53 29.52 -13.39
C GLU A 13 3.36 28.86 -14.09
N HIS A 14 3.65 27.98 -15.05
CA HIS A 14 2.67 27.27 -15.88
C HIS A 14 1.60 28.18 -16.52
N ASN A 15 0.36 28.12 -16.05
CA ASN A 15 -0.75 28.90 -16.57
C ASN A 15 -1.02 30.21 -15.81
N LEU A 16 -0.21 30.55 -14.80
CA LEU A 16 -0.39 31.77 -14.00
C LEU A 16 -0.12 33.02 -14.83
N LYS A 17 -1.02 34.00 -14.74
CA LYS A 17 -1.01 35.24 -15.56
C LYS A 17 -0.45 36.44 -14.77
N ASN A 18 0.82 36.39 -14.38
CA ASN A 18 1.49 37.47 -13.68
C ASN A 18 0.76 37.88 -12.40
N ILE A 19 0.54 36.92 -11.49
CA ILE A 19 -0.26 37.13 -10.28
C ILE A 19 0.53 37.97 -9.25
N ASP A 20 -0.11 39.02 -8.75
CA ASP A 20 0.26 39.75 -7.54
C ASP A 20 -0.73 39.39 -6.43
N LEU A 21 -0.22 38.85 -5.30
CA LEU A 21 -1.06 38.38 -4.21
C LEU A 21 -0.41 38.65 -2.86
N THR A 22 -1.21 39.14 -1.91
CA THR A 22 -0.80 39.31 -0.52
C THR A 22 -1.67 38.44 0.37
N ILE A 23 -1.06 37.53 1.13
CA ILE A 23 -1.75 36.62 2.05
C ILE A 23 -1.26 36.84 3.50
N PRO A 24 -2.14 36.73 4.53
CA PRO A 24 -1.76 36.89 5.92
C PRO A 24 -0.89 35.70 6.39
N ARG A 25 0.01 35.93 7.35
CA ARG A 25 0.74 34.86 8.04
C ARG A 25 -0.02 34.39 9.27
N ASP A 26 0.38 33.22 9.78
CA ASP A 26 -0.16 32.59 10.99
C ASP A 26 -1.69 32.39 10.93
N LYS A 27 -2.18 32.03 9.73
CA LYS A 27 -3.58 31.83 9.39
C LYS A 27 -3.77 30.51 8.62
N LEU A 28 -5.00 30.00 8.66
CA LEU A 28 -5.46 28.93 7.79
C LEU A 28 -5.97 29.55 6.48
N ILE A 29 -5.28 29.29 5.39
CA ILE A 29 -5.52 29.84 4.06
C ILE A 29 -5.95 28.72 3.14
N VAL A 30 -7.10 28.86 2.49
CA VAL A 30 -7.56 27.90 1.48
C VAL A 30 -7.38 28.49 0.10
N MET A 31 -6.69 27.77 -0.79
CA MET A 31 -6.60 28.05 -2.21
C MET A 31 -7.59 27.16 -2.97
N THR A 32 -8.57 27.78 -3.61
CA THR A 32 -9.67 27.07 -4.29
C THR A 32 -9.83 27.54 -5.73
N GLY A 33 -10.75 26.94 -6.50
CA GLY A 33 -11.05 27.23 -7.90
C GLY A 33 -11.21 25.97 -8.73
N LEU A 34 -11.56 26.08 -10.00
CA LEU A 34 -11.80 24.94 -10.89
C LEU A 34 -10.56 24.04 -11.04
N SER A 35 -10.78 22.77 -11.39
CA SER A 35 -9.67 21.85 -11.74
C SER A 35 -8.87 22.42 -12.93
N GLY A 36 -7.52 22.47 -12.80
CA GLY A 36 -6.66 23.09 -13.83
C GLY A 36 -6.64 24.63 -13.84
N SER A 37 -7.18 25.32 -12.81
CA SER A 37 -7.17 26.80 -12.75
C SER A 37 -5.81 27.40 -12.37
N GLY A 38 -4.83 26.61 -11.87
CA GLY A 38 -3.51 27.08 -11.45
C GLY A 38 -3.26 27.09 -9.93
N LYS A 39 -4.15 26.50 -9.13
CA LYS A 39 -4.02 26.39 -7.66
C LYS A 39 -2.68 25.77 -7.23
N SER A 40 -2.43 24.57 -7.73
CA SER A 40 -1.20 23.83 -7.39
C SER A 40 0.04 24.52 -7.93
N SER A 41 -0.05 25.19 -9.11
CA SER A 41 1.04 25.99 -9.65
C SER A 41 1.41 27.17 -8.75
N LEU A 42 0.42 27.83 -8.12
CA LEU A 42 0.68 28.89 -7.17
C LEU A 42 1.19 28.34 -5.82
N ALA A 43 0.53 27.32 -5.26
CA ALA A 43 0.85 26.80 -3.93
C ALA A 43 2.18 26.02 -3.91
N PHE A 44 2.36 25.05 -4.84
CA PHE A 44 3.51 24.15 -4.83
C PHE A 44 4.63 24.62 -5.74
N ASP A 45 4.34 24.89 -7.02
CA ASP A 45 5.39 25.21 -8.00
C ASP A 45 5.94 26.63 -7.83
N THR A 46 5.23 27.53 -7.09
CA THR A 46 5.68 28.91 -6.82
C THR A 46 6.05 29.11 -5.34
N ILE A 47 5.08 29.06 -4.42
CA ILE A 47 5.30 29.42 -3.00
C ILE A 47 6.20 28.39 -2.31
N TYR A 48 5.84 27.09 -2.41
CA TYR A 48 6.64 26.04 -1.77
C TYR A 48 8.03 25.93 -2.41
N ALA A 49 8.10 25.96 -3.74
CA ALA A 49 9.38 25.84 -4.46
C ALA A 49 10.37 26.94 -4.08
N ASP A 50 9.92 28.21 -3.97
CA ASP A 50 10.80 29.29 -3.53
C ASP A 50 11.19 29.19 -2.04
N GLY A 51 10.25 28.78 -1.18
CA GLY A 51 10.51 28.54 0.25
C GLY A 51 11.53 27.43 0.47
N GLN A 52 11.39 26.31 -0.23
CA GLN A 52 12.33 25.19 -0.19
C GLN A 52 13.68 25.55 -0.80
N ARG A 53 13.72 26.28 -1.92
CA ARG A 53 14.96 26.77 -2.53
C ARG A 53 15.77 27.63 -1.54
N ARG A 54 15.15 28.59 -0.86
CA ARG A 54 15.81 29.44 0.14
C ARG A 54 16.34 28.64 1.32
N TYR A 55 15.59 27.66 1.77
CA TYR A 55 16.05 26.75 2.82
C TYR A 55 17.28 25.96 2.38
N MET A 56 17.25 25.40 1.15
CA MET A 56 18.38 24.69 0.56
C MET A 56 19.61 25.57 0.38
N GLU A 57 19.44 26.83 -0.03
CA GLU A 57 20.52 27.80 -0.16
C GLU A 57 21.19 28.14 1.18
N SER A 58 20.46 28.04 2.28
CA SER A 58 21.00 28.25 3.64
C SER A 58 21.87 27.08 4.14
N LEU A 59 21.80 25.91 3.49
CA LEU A 59 22.58 24.72 3.85
C LEU A 59 24.04 24.82 3.37
N SER A 60 24.91 23.98 3.96
CA SER A 60 26.31 23.89 3.53
C SER A 60 26.45 23.48 2.07
N SER A 61 27.55 23.87 1.41
CA SER A 61 27.83 23.50 0.01
C SER A 61 27.84 21.99 -0.21
N TYR A 62 28.28 21.23 0.79
CA TYR A 62 28.27 19.76 0.77
C TYR A 62 26.85 19.21 0.76
N ALA A 63 25.96 19.69 1.62
CA ALA A 63 24.56 19.27 1.67
C ALA A 63 23.81 19.63 0.36
N ARG A 64 24.09 20.81 -0.21
CA ARG A 64 23.52 21.24 -1.51
C ARG A 64 23.93 20.33 -2.68
N MET A 65 25.15 19.79 -2.67
CA MET A 65 25.64 18.89 -3.72
C MET A 65 24.87 17.55 -3.73
N PHE A 66 24.40 17.08 -2.58
CA PHE A 66 23.58 15.85 -2.47
C PHE A 66 22.09 16.07 -2.76
N LEU A 67 21.55 17.25 -2.44
CA LEU A 67 20.12 17.54 -2.55
C LEU A 67 19.72 18.13 -3.92
N GLY A 68 20.72 18.47 -4.75
CA GLY A 68 20.51 19.07 -6.07
C GLY A 68 20.25 20.57 -6.01
N GLN A 69 20.43 21.27 -7.13
CA GLN A 69 19.99 22.67 -7.28
C GLN A 69 18.54 22.67 -7.71
N MET A 70 17.70 23.38 -6.96
CA MET A 70 16.32 23.66 -7.37
C MET A 70 16.31 24.87 -8.28
N GLU A 71 15.61 24.78 -9.40
CA GLU A 71 15.38 25.94 -10.28
C GLU A 71 14.56 27.00 -9.55
N LYS A 72 14.85 28.27 -9.82
CA LYS A 72 14.04 29.37 -9.29
C LYS A 72 12.71 29.37 -10.02
N PRO A 73 11.57 29.34 -9.29
CA PRO A 73 10.27 29.47 -9.92
C PRO A 73 10.14 30.79 -10.70
N ASN A 74 9.30 30.79 -11.72
CA ASN A 74 9.05 31.96 -12.55
C ASN A 74 8.20 32.99 -11.81
N VAL A 75 8.83 33.72 -10.90
CA VAL A 75 8.23 34.75 -10.05
C VAL A 75 9.21 35.92 -9.89
N GLU A 76 8.71 37.14 -9.84
CA GLU A 76 9.56 38.32 -9.66
C GLU A 76 10.15 38.36 -8.25
N SER A 77 9.28 38.33 -7.24
CA SER A 77 9.70 38.26 -5.84
C SER A 77 8.63 37.63 -4.93
N ILE A 78 9.08 36.99 -3.86
CA ILE A 78 8.21 36.58 -2.74
C ILE A 78 8.87 37.06 -1.45
N GLU A 79 8.16 37.82 -0.64
CA GLU A 79 8.61 38.33 0.63
C GLU A 79 7.81 37.72 1.80
N GLY A 80 8.42 37.62 2.98
CA GLY A 80 7.76 37.12 4.19
C GLY A 80 7.61 35.59 4.30
N LEU A 81 8.28 34.79 3.45
CA LEU A 81 8.25 33.33 3.55
C LEU A 81 8.95 32.81 4.80
N SER A 82 8.32 31.84 5.45
CA SER A 82 8.91 30.94 6.45
C SER A 82 9.47 29.68 5.79
N PRO A 83 10.27 28.87 6.53
CA PRO A 83 10.62 27.52 6.07
C PRO A 83 9.35 26.76 5.70
N ALA A 84 9.33 26.19 4.49
CA ALA A 84 8.14 25.56 3.92
C ALA A 84 8.21 24.03 3.97
N ILE A 85 7.10 23.39 4.37
CA ILE A 85 6.91 21.93 4.38
C ILE A 85 5.70 21.62 3.52
N SER A 86 5.88 20.73 2.53
CA SER A 86 4.78 20.25 1.71
C SER A 86 4.30 18.87 2.13
N ILE A 87 2.99 18.69 2.11
CA ILE A 87 2.32 17.39 2.35
C ILE A 87 1.45 17.09 1.13
N ASP A 88 2.10 16.51 0.12
CA ASP A 88 1.46 16.14 -1.14
C ASP A 88 0.87 14.73 -1.14
N GLN A 89 0.04 14.42 -2.13
CA GLN A 89 -0.66 13.16 -2.29
C GLN A 89 0.18 12.07 -2.99
N LYS A 90 1.25 12.45 -3.69
CA LYS A 90 1.88 11.63 -4.75
C LYS A 90 2.73 10.44 -4.32
N THR A 91 3.02 10.20 -3.04
CA THR A 91 4.00 9.18 -2.66
C THR A 91 3.51 8.19 -1.62
N THR A 92 2.79 7.16 -2.06
CA THR A 92 2.76 5.91 -1.30
C THR A 92 4.10 5.21 -1.50
N SER A 93 4.82 4.91 -0.42
CA SER A 93 6.04 4.11 -0.49
C SER A 93 5.70 2.72 -1.02
N LYS A 94 6.26 2.36 -2.17
CA LYS A 94 6.14 1.00 -2.74
C LYS A 94 7.06 -0.01 -2.05
N ASN A 95 7.82 0.41 -1.04
CA ASN A 95 8.71 -0.48 -0.33
C ASN A 95 7.88 -1.45 0.55
N PRO A 96 7.93 -2.78 0.32
CA PRO A 96 7.12 -3.75 1.06
C PRO A 96 7.52 -3.85 2.54
N ARG A 97 8.67 -3.31 2.93
CA ARG A 97 9.13 -3.25 4.32
C ARG A 97 8.60 -2.05 5.10
N SER A 98 8.06 -1.03 4.40
CA SER A 98 7.48 0.13 5.08
C SER A 98 6.11 -0.22 5.65
N THR A 99 5.91 0.07 6.94
CA THR A 99 4.63 -0.09 7.65
C THR A 99 4.20 1.24 8.25
N VAL A 100 2.94 1.35 8.67
CA VAL A 100 2.46 2.52 9.42
C VAL A 100 3.38 2.81 10.60
N GLY A 101 3.73 1.80 11.40
CA GLY A 101 4.62 1.94 12.56
C GLY A 101 6.01 2.49 12.23
N THR A 102 6.59 2.10 11.06
CA THR A 102 7.92 2.60 10.65
C THR A 102 7.87 4.00 10.06
N VAL A 103 6.81 4.33 9.30
CA VAL A 103 6.65 5.68 8.70
C VAL A 103 6.36 6.73 9.78
N THR A 104 5.68 6.36 10.86
CA THR A 104 5.37 7.23 12.01
C THR A 104 6.46 7.25 13.08
N GLU A 105 7.54 6.51 12.88
CA GLU A 105 8.64 6.31 13.84
C GLU A 105 8.20 5.62 15.17
N ILE A 106 6.92 5.29 15.34
CA ILE A 106 6.41 4.62 16.54
C ILE A 106 7.13 3.29 16.75
N TYR A 107 7.42 2.57 15.66
CA TYR A 107 8.12 1.28 15.73
C TYR A 107 9.54 1.41 16.32
N ASP A 108 10.23 2.53 16.10
CA ASP A 108 11.56 2.77 16.66
C ASP A 108 11.51 2.95 18.17
N TYR A 109 10.48 3.64 18.68
CA TYR A 109 10.23 3.74 20.12
C TYR A 109 9.78 2.40 20.72
N LEU A 110 8.98 1.61 20.02
CA LEU A 110 8.61 0.26 20.46
C LEU A 110 9.83 -0.65 20.57
N ARG A 111 10.72 -0.65 19.58
CA ARG A 111 11.98 -1.43 19.66
C ARG A 111 12.82 -1.04 20.89
N LEU A 112 12.86 0.26 21.18
CA LEU A 112 13.56 0.75 22.38
C LEU A 112 12.84 0.31 23.66
N LEU A 113 11.52 0.39 23.72
CA LEU A 113 10.72 -0.05 24.88
C LEU A 113 10.94 -1.52 25.18
N TYR A 114 10.77 -2.40 24.18
CA TYR A 114 10.94 -3.85 24.33
C TYR A 114 12.38 -4.24 24.68
N ALA A 115 13.38 -3.49 24.22
CA ALA A 115 14.77 -3.71 24.59
C ALA A 115 15.08 -3.29 26.05
N ARG A 116 14.32 -2.36 26.64
CA ARG A 116 14.61 -1.80 27.97
C ARG A 116 13.78 -2.39 29.09
N ILE A 117 12.52 -2.71 28.85
CA ILE A 117 11.59 -3.25 29.84
C ILE A 117 10.95 -4.58 29.42
N GLY A 118 11.33 -5.13 28.26
CA GLY A 118 10.82 -6.40 27.78
C GLY A 118 11.31 -7.58 28.63
N ILE A 119 10.41 -8.52 28.88
CA ILE A 119 10.68 -9.74 29.61
C ILE A 119 10.83 -10.89 28.60
N PRO A 120 12.01 -11.50 28.44
CA PRO A 120 12.20 -12.60 27.52
C PRO A 120 11.60 -13.90 28.04
N HIS A 121 10.99 -14.66 27.13
CA HIS A 121 10.43 -15.99 27.40
C HIS A 121 11.08 -17.03 26.49
N CYS A 122 11.03 -18.29 26.88
CA CYS A 122 11.45 -19.37 26.01
C CYS A 122 10.45 -19.56 24.86
N PRO A 123 10.86 -19.52 23.59
CA PRO A 123 9.94 -19.66 22.45
C PRO A 123 9.31 -21.07 22.32
N VAL A 124 9.78 -22.04 23.10
CA VAL A 124 9.28 -23.42 23.09
C VAL A 124 8.35 -23.72 24.27
N CYS A 125 8.74 -23.40 25.51
CA CYS A 125 7.95 -23.71 26.73
C CYS A 125 7.23 -22.48 27.31
N GLY A 126 7.47 -21.27 26.80
CA GLY A 126 6.84 -20.05 27.31
C GLY A 126 7.33 -19.58 28.69
N ARG A 127 8.28 -20.27 29.32
CA ARG A 127 8.82 -19.90 30.64
C ARG A 127 9.58 -18.59 30.55
N GLU A 128 9.39 -17.69 31.50
CA GLU A 128 10.17 -16.46 31.65
C GLU A 128 11.66 -16.80 31.84
N ILE A 129 12.52 -16.14 31.08
CA ILE A 129 13.98 -16.28 31.15
C ILE A 129 14.53 -15.07 31.94
N LYS A 130 15.02 -15.34 33.17
CA LYS A 130 15.64 -14.33 34.04
C LYS A 130 17.14 -14.54 34.12
N GLN A 131 17.89 -13.47 34.03
CA GLN A 131 19.28 -13.47 34.43
C GLN A 131 19.34 -13.47 35.97
N GLN A 132 20.03 -14.43 36.53
CA GLN A 132 20.21 -14.53 37.96
C GLN A 132 21.64 -14.12 38.34
N THR A 133 21.80 -13.21 39.28
CA THR A 133 23.11 -12.90 39.85
C THR A 133 23.57 -14.03 40.75
N ILE A 134 24.89 -14.16 40.94
CA ILE A 134 25.47 -15.15 41.85
C ILE A 134 24.89 -14.99 43.24
N ASP A 135 24.74 -13.76 43.71
CA ASP A 135 24.15 -13.49 45.06
C ASP A 135 22.73 -14.06 45.18
N GLN A 136 21.89 -13.89 44.13
CA GLN A 136 20.53 -14.45 44.12
C GLN A 136 20.54 -15.97 44.10
N ILE A 137 21.52 -16.58 43.42
CA ILE A 137 21.68 -18.05 43.44
C ILE A 137 22.11 -18.51 44.81
N VAL A 138 23.07 -17.80 45.45
CA VAL A 138 23.52 -18.08 46.84
C VAL A 138 22.34 -18.00 47.81
N ASP A 139 21.56 -16.92 47.78
CA ASP A 139 20.39 -16.72 48.63
C ASP A 139 19.36 -17.87 48.45
N LYS A 140 19.13 -18.28 47.21
CA LYS A 140 18.20 -19.36 46.89
C LYS A 140 18.70 -20.72 47.42
N VAL A 141 20.01 -21.00 47.30
CA VAL A 141 20.61 -22.23 47.82
C VAL A 141 20.59 -22.20 49.36
N LYS A 142 20.82 -21.06 49.99
CA LYS A 142 20.72 -20.90 51.45
C LYS A 142 19.30 -21.05 51.99
N SER A 143 18.28 -20.81 51.16
CA SER A 143 16.89 -21.06 51.57
C SER A 143 16.52 -22.55 51.73
N LEU A 144 17.41 -23.47 51.33
CA LEU A 144 17.25 -24.89 51.54
C LEU A 144 17.49 -25.22 53.03
N PRO A 145 16.90 -26.31 53.56
CA PRO A 145 17.09 -26.73 54.96
C PRO A 145 18.58 -26.93 55.33
N VAL A 146 18.99 -26.44 56.50
CA VAL A 146 20.36 -26.61 57.01
C VAL A 146 20.66 -28.12 57.16
N GLY A 147 21.83 -28.52 56.64
CA GLY A 147 22.22 -29.93 56.59
C GLY A 147 21.97 -30.64 55.27
N THR A 148 21.30 -29.96 54.34
CA THR A 148 21.06 -30.46 52.96
C THR A 148 22.37 -30.62 52.22
N LYS A 149 22.62 -31.78 51.61
CA LYS A 149 23.81 -32.04 50.79
C LYS A 149 23.53 -31.64 49.37
N ILE A 150 24.38 -30.80 48.77
CA ILE A 150 24.28 -30.29 47.42
C ILE A 150 25.55 -30.55 46.61
N GLN A 151 25.40 -30.62 45.29
CA GLN A 151 26.52 -30.65 44.37
C GLN A 151 26.37 -29.47 43.38
N VAL A 152 27.44 -28.71 43.19
CA VAL A 152 27.50 -27.66 42.16
C VAL A 152 28.00 -28.28 40.89
N LEU A 153 27.20 -28.25 39.85
CA LEU A 153 27.47 -28.88 38.56
C LEU A 153 27.56 -27.84 37.43
N ALA A 154 28.53 -28.01 36.53
CA ALA A 154 28.72 -27.23 35.36
C ALA A 154 28.36 -28.06 34.11
N PRO A 155 27.23 -27.82 33.43
CA PRO A 155 26.79 -28.62 32.28
C PRO A 155 27.55 -28.20 30.99
N ILE A 156 28.60 -28.99 30.61
CA ILE A 156 29.41 -28.75 29.42
C ILE A 156 28.83 -29.32 28.12
N ALA A 157 27.92 -30.31 28.22
CA ALA A 157 27.18 -30.84 27.10
C ALA A 157 25.74 -31.17 27.51
N ARG A 158 24.75 -30.80 26.69
CA ARG A 158 23.33 -31.03 26.94
C ARG A 158 22.62 -31.54 25.70
N GLY A 159 22.22 -32.81 25.74
CA GLY A 159 21.44 -33.45 24.68
C GLY A 159 22.07 -33.40 23.28
N ARG A 160 23.40 -33.29 23.17
CA ARG A 160 24.13 -33.24 21.90
C ARG A 160 24.87 -34.52 21.62
N LYS A 161 24.98 -34.90 20.35
CA LYS A 161 25.77 -36.06 19.91
C LYS A 161 27.27 -35.70 19.88
N GLY A 162 28.13 -36.61 20.28
CA GLY A 162 29.58 -36.41 20.24
C GLY A 162 30.34 -37.32 21.24
N GLU A 163 31.67 -37.44 21.05
CA GLU A 163 32.54 -38.21 21.91
C GLU A 163 33.14 -37.38 23.04
N TYR A 164 33.10 -36.07 23.00
CA TYR A 164 33.49 -35.06 24.00
C TYR A 164 34.88 -35.27 24.64
N GLN A 165 35.78 -35.97 23.96
CA GLN A 165 37.12 -36.28 24.49
C GLN A 165 37.95 -35.02 24.76
N LYS A 166 37.86 -34.01 23.87
CA LYS A 166 38.61 -32.75 24.01
C LYS A 166 38.13 -31.94 25.23
N GLU A 167 36.82 -31.88 25.41
CA GLU A 167 36.18 -31.17 26.51
C GLU A 167 36.51 -31.85 27.82
N LEU A 168 36.41 -33.21 27.92
CA LEU A 168 36.75 -33.97 29.08
C LEU A 168 38.27 -33.87 29.45
N ASP A 169 39.14 -33.89 28.44
CA ASP A 169 40.56 -33.65 28.63
C ASP A 169 40.90 -32.23 29.06
N GLY A 170 40.14 -31.25 28.58
CA GLY A 170 40.23 -29.86 29.00
C GLY A 170 39.90 -29.67 30.46
N VAL A 171 38.76 -30.23 30.91
CA VAL A 171 38.32 -30.20 32.32
C VAL A 171 39.29 -30.96 33.26
N ARG A 172 39.82 -32.08 32.79
CA ARG A 172 40.86 -32.82 33.52
C ARG A 172 42.12 -32.00 33.76
N LYS A 173 42.61 -31.28 32.73
CA LYS A 173 43.77 -30.40 32.84
C LYS A 173 43.54 -29.23 33.78
N GLN A 174 42.30 -28.78 33.96
CA GLN A 174 41.94 -27.72 34.88
C GLN A 174 41.86 -28.20 36.34
N GLY A 175 42.04 -29.51 36.59
CA GLY A 175 42.13 -30.07 37.94
C GLY A 175 40.83 -30.61 38.51
N PHE A 176 39.75 -30.67 37.72
CA PHE A 176 38.50 -31.29 38.15
C PHE A 176 38.65 -32.82 38.24
N VAL A 177 37.97 -33.43 39.21
CA VAL A 177 38.14 -34.84 39.54
C VAL A 177 36.97 -35.69 39.02
N ARG A 178 35.76 -35.14 38.99
CA ARG A 178 34.52 -35.90 38.71
C ARG A 178 33.64 -35.23 37.66
N VAL A 179 32.97 -36.07 36.89
CA VAL A 179 31.97 -35.69 35.88
C VAL A 179 30.75 -36.61 35.99
N ARG A 180 29.57 -36.06 35.80
CA ARG A 180 28.35 -36.82 35.64
C ARG A 180 28.03 -36.92 34.14
N VAL A 181 27.92 -38.14 33.58
CA VAL A 181 27.54 -38.41 32.20
C VAL A 181 26.24 -39.19 32.21
N ASP A 182 25.21 -38.61 31.59
CA ASP A 182 23.85 -39.21 31.50
C ASP A 182 23.32 -39.63 32.88
N GLY A 183 23.58 -38.85 33.92
CA GLY A 183 23.16 -39.11 35.31
C GLY A 183 24.08 -40.03 36.09
N ILE A 184 25.09 -40.64 35.49
CA ILE A 184 26.05 -41.54 36.15
C ILE A 184 27.35 -40.80 36.45
N MET A 185 27.83 -40.94 37.68
CA MET A 185 29.06 -40.31 38.15
C MET A 185 30.29 -41.10 37.72
N TYR A 186 31.26 -40.43 37.12
CA TYR A 186 32.55 -40.99 36.72
C TYR A 186 33.68 -40.19 37.33
N ASP A 187 34.79 -40.87 37.61
CA ASP A 187 36.07 -40.23 37.95
C ASP A 187 36.79 -39.86 36.64
N LEU A 188 37.28 -38.65 36.54
CA LEU A 188 38.00 -38.18 35.35
C LEU A 188 39.36 -38.89 35.13
N SER A 189 39.86 -39.65 36.15
CA SER A 189 41.01 -40.55 35.97
C SER A 189 40.65 -41.77 35.12
N GLU A 190 39.38 -42.15 35.05
CA GLU A 190 38.89 -43.27 34.23
C GLU A 190 38.77 -42.87 32.76
N LYS A 191 38.77 -43.87 31.90
CA LYS A 191 38.65 -43.66 30.46
C LYS A 191 37.18 -43.60 30.05
N ILE A 192 36.58 -42.40 30.00
CA ILE A 192 35.19 -42.16 29.66
C ILE A 192 35.07 -42.06 28.13
N LYS A 193 34.19 -42.89 27.51
CA LYS A 193 33.97 -42.90 26.08
C LYS A 193 32.45 -42.83 25.78
N PRO A 194 31.89 -41.62 25.67
CA PRO A 194 30.51 -41.47 25.24
C PRO A 194 30.30 -41.97 23.80
N GLU A 195 29.15 -42.54 23.49
CA GLU A 195 28.84 -43.04 22.15
C GLU A 195 28.61 -41.90 21.15
N LYS A 196 29.37 -41.83 20.05
CA LYS A 196 29.35 -40.75 19.07
C LYS A 196 27.97 -40.38 18.52
N ASN A 197 27.09 -41.37 18.37
CA ASN A 197 25.77 -41.22 17.72
C ASN A 197 24.61 -41.03 18.72
N LYS A 198 24.87 -41.13 20.02
CA LYS A 198 23.86 -40.86 21.08
C LYS A 198 23.96 -39.42 21.56
N LYS A 199 22.85 -38.92 22.07
CA LYS A 199 22.79 -37.62 22.77
C LYS A 199 23.24 -37.83 24.21
N HIS A 200 24.18 -37.00 24.66
CA HIS A 200 24.73 -37.08 26.01
C HIS A 200 24.51 -35.77 26.76
N ASN A 201 24.31 -35.89 28.08
CA ASN A 201 24.40 -34.84 29.08
C ASN A 201 25.67 -35.03 29.87
N ILE A 202 26.53 -34.04 29.91
CA ILE A 202 27.80 -34.09 30.61
C ILE A 202 27.92 -32.88 31.51
N GLU A 203 27.97 -33.09 32.82
CA GLU A 203 28.11 -32.07 33.82
C GLU A 203 29.40 -32.29 34.67
N VAL A 204 30.21 -31.24 34.80
CA VAL A 204 31.40 -31.26 35.66
C VAL A 204 30.97 -31.02 37.11
N VAL A 205 31.40 -31.86 38.05
CA VAL A 205 31.18 -31.63 39.47
C VAL A 205 32.24 -30.63 39.94
N VAL A 206 31.79 -29.39 40.18
CA VAL A 206 32.69 -28.30 40.63
C VAL A 206 32.96 -28.43 42.14
N ASP A 207 31.92 -28.60 42.96
CA ASP A 207 32.05 -28.75 44.41
C ASP A 207 30.91 -29.58 45.01
N ARG A 208 31.12 -30.08 46.21
CA ARG A 208 30.15 -30.79 47.05
C ARG A 208 30.05 -30.10 48.39
N LEU A 209 28.89 -29.57 48.69
CA LEU A 209 28.70 -28.74 49.88
C LEU A 209 27.55 -29.26 50.75
N VAL A 210 27.57 -28.86 52.00
CA VAL A 210 26.43 -29.04 52.88
C VAL A 210 25.93 -27.67 53.28
N VAL A 211 24.65 -27.43 53.16
CA VAL A 211 24.02 -26.15 53.48
C VAL A 211 24.23 -25.82 54.95
N LYS A 212 24.90 -24.70 55.24
CA LYS A 212 25.21 -24.15 56.57
C LYS A 212 25.06 -22.62 56.51
N GLU A 213 24.96 -21.97 57.69
CA GLU A 213 24.84 -20.53 57.76
C GLU A 213 26.08 -19.76 57.22
N GLU A 214 27.29 -20.31 57.45
CA GLU A 214 28.56 -19.68 57.01
C GLU A 214 29.19 -20.44 55.80
N MET A 215 28.51 -20.40 54.66
CA MET A 215 29.06 -21.06 53.46
C MET A 215 29.23 -20.10 52.27
N ASP A 216 28.97 -18.82 52.46
CA ASP A 216 28.80 -17.84 51.36
C ASP A 216 30.05 -17.77 50.44
N SER A 217 31.22 -17.55 51.00
CA SER A 217 32.45 -17.40 50.20
C SER A 217 32.74 -18.65 49.32
N ARG A 218 32.68 -19.84 49.91
CA ARG A 218 32.97 -21.08 49.19
C ARG A 218 31.89 -21.43 48.18
N LEU A 219 30.60 -21.14 48.46
CA LEU A 219 29.52 -21.34 47.53
C LEU A 219 29.64 -20.36 46.35
N THR A 220 29.93 -19.07 46.64
CA THR A 220 30.18 -18.07 45.61
C THR A 220 31.32 -18.47 44.65
N ASP A 221 32.48 -18.85 45.21
CA ASP A 221 33.63 -19.31 44.41
C ASP A 221 33.29 -20.53 43.55
N SER A 222 32.50 -21.46 44.06
CA SER A 222 32.06 -22.65 43.33
C SER A 222 31.06 -22.32 42.21
N LEU A 223 30.16 -21.36 42.44
CA LEU A 223 29.19 -20.89 41.45
C LEU A 223 29.88 -20.09 40.36
N GLU A 224 30.84 -19.20 40.72
CA GLU A 224 31.63 -18.46 39.71
C GLU A 224 32.45 -19.40 38.83
N THR A 225 33.04 -20.42 39.43
CA THR A 225 33.79 -21.46 38.71
C THR A 225 32.86 -22.24 37.77
N ALA A 226 31.69 -22.67 38.25
CA ALA A 226 30.70 -23.37 37.42
C ALA A 226 30.21 -22.50 36.25
N GLY A 227 29.88 -21.23 36.52
CA GLY A 227 29.44 -20.27 35.53
C GLY A 227 30.49 -19.99 34.45
N SER A 228 31.78 -19.89 34.87
CA SER A 228 32.89 -19.66 33.91
C SER A 228 33.13 -20.83 32.94
N LEU A 229 32.80 -22.06 33.35
CA LEU A 229 32.92 -23.26 32.50
C LEU A 229 31.80 -23.42 31.48
N THR A 230 30.68 -22.72 31.65
CA THR A 230 29.42 -23.06 30.95
C THR A 230 28.68 -21.83 30.41
N ASP A 231 29.37 -20.72 30.19
CA ASP A 231 28.76 -19.44 29.75
C ASP A 231 27.59 -19.01 30.66
N GLY A 232 27.74 -19.22 31.97
CA GLY A 232 26.80 -18.78 32.99
C GLY A 232 25.70 -19.80 33.40
N LEU A 233 25.74 -21.03 32.94
CA LEU A 233 24.79 -22.08 33.33
C LEU A 233 25.31 -22.86 34.56
N ILE A 234 24.47 -23.00 35.59
CA ILE A 234 24.83 -23.63 36.83
C ILE A 234 23.68 -24.56 37.27
N TYR A 235 24.01 -25.82 37.59
CA TYR A 235 23.06 -26.75 38.16
C TYR A 235 23.43 -27.05 39.62
N ILE A 236 22.45 -27.10 40.49
CA ILE A 236 22.58 -27.52 41.89
C ILE A 236 21.78 -28.80 42.07
N ASP A 237 22.49 -29.90 42.13
CA ASP A 237 21.89 -31.19 42.44
C ASP A 237 21.72 -31.33 43.98
N VAL A 238 20.48 -31.38 44.43
CA VAL A 238 20.12 -31.58 45.85
C VAL A 238 20.03 -33.09 46.07
N ILE A 239 20.99 -33.65 46.79
CA ILE A 239 21.05 -35.11 47.00
C ILE A 239 19.80 -35.61 47.76
N GLY A 240 18.97 -36.37 47.05
CA GLY A 240 17.67 -36.86 47.54
C GLY A 240 16.51 -35.86 47.36
N GLY A 241 16.69 -34.77 46.61
CA GLY A 241 15.69 -33.77 46.26
C GLY A 241 15.67 -33.49 44.77
N GLU A 242 15.08 -32.36 44.38
CA GLU A 242 15.03 -31.87 42.99
C GLU A 242 16.33 -31.13 42.60
N GLU A 243 16.74 -31.26 41.36
CA GLU A 243 17.85 -30.51 40.75
C GLU A 243 17.39 -29.08 40.44
N LEU A 244 18.14 -28.08 40.89
CA LEU A 244 17.86 -26.66 40.63
C LEU A 244 18.74 -26.17 39.49
N HIS A 245 18.14 -25.56 38.51
CA HIS A 245 18.83 -25.01 37.34
C HIS A 245 18.84 -23.49 37.39
N PHE A 246 20.02 -22.89 37.29
CA PHE A 246 20.25 -21.45 37.31
C PHE A 246 20.99 -20.98 36.03
N SER A 247 20.76 -19.76 35.65
CA SER A 247 21.47 -19.17 34.50
C SER A 247 21.85 -17.72 34.81
N GLN A 248 23.13 -17.38 34.64
CA GLN A 248 23.63 -16.01 34.65
C GLN A 248 23.41 -15.28 33.30
N SER A 249 23.17 -16.04 32.24
CA SER A 249 22.80 -15.52 30.93
C SER A 249 21.29 -15.73 30.70
N TYR A 250 20.70 -14.97 29.75
CA TYR A 250 19.31 -15.16 29.34
C TYR A 250 19.15 -16.48 28.55
N ALA A 251 19.13 -17.61 29.27
CA ALA A 251 18.99 -18.94 28.67
C ALA A 251 17.90 -19.78 29.38
N CYS A 252 17.13 -20.52 28.55
CA CYS A 252 16.18 -21.48 29.08
C CYS A 252 16.93 -22.71 29.55
N PRO A 253 16.78 -23.10 30.82
CA PRO A 253 17.48 -24.27 31.36
C PRO A 253 17.04 -25.60 30.73
N GLU A 254 15.81 -25.71 30.21
CA GLU A 254 15.26 -26.95 29.64
C GLU A 254 15.58 -27.10 28.12
N HIS A 255 15.52 -26.03 27.35
CA HIS A 255 15.59 -26.10 25.87
C HIS A 255 16.92 -25.63 25.28
N ASN A 256 17.88 -25.19 26.12
CA ASN A 256 19.18 -24.67 25.67
C ASN A 256 19.08 -23.53 24.67
N ILE A 257 18.02 -22.73 24.72
CA ILE A 257 17.81 -21.53 23.91
C ILE A 257 18.29 -20.35 24.75
N SER A 258 19.39 -19.73 24.32
CA SER A 258 19.87 -18.47 24.89
C SER A 258 19.26 -17.29 24.09
N VAL A 259 18.72 -16.32 24.81
CA VAL A 259 18.35 -15.04 24.26
C VAL A 259 19.57 -14.12 24.42
N GLU A 260 20.07 -13.58 23.31
CA GLU A 260 21.15 -12.61 23.36
C GLU A 260 20.70 -11.35 24.13
N GLU A 261 21.63 -10.46 24.47
CA GLU A 261 21.31 -9.19 25.13
C GLU A 261 20.19 -8.45 24.38
N LEU A 262 19.16 -8.01 25.12
CA LEU A 262 18.02 -7.30 24.56
C LEU A 262 18.45 -5.92 24.03
N VAL A 263 18.71 -5.86 22.73
CA VAL A 263 19.10 -4.63 22.04
C VAL A 263 18.05 -4.24 20.99
N PRO A 264 17.83 -2.95 20.67
CA PRO A 264 16.78 -2.51 19.74
C PRO A 264 16.86 -3.16 18.36
N ARG A 265 18.05 -3.54 17.87
CA ARG A 265 18.24 -4.21 16.57
C ARG A 265 17.62 -5.61 16.52
N MET A 266 17.44 -6.29 17.68
CA MET A 266 16.80 -7.60 17.79
C MET A 266 15.30 -7.54 17.39
N PHE A 267 14.68 -6.39 17.57
CA PHE A 267 13.27 -6.15 17.25
C PHE A 267 13.08 -5.50 15.88
N SER A 268 14.14 -5.41 15.04
CA SER A 268 14.07 -4.81 13.72
C SER A 268 13.92 -5.87 12.63
N PHE A 269 12.79 -5.87 11.92
CA PHE A 269 12.59 -6.73 10.75
C PHE A 269 13.34 -6.24 9.51
N ASN A 270 13.93 -5.03 9.54
CA ASN A 270 14.79 -4.50 8.48
C ASN A 270 16.28 -4.86 8.69
N ASN A 271 16.61 -5.49 9.82
CA ASN A 271 17.97 -5.90 10.16
C ASN A 271 18.04 -7.43 10.20
N PRO A 272 19.04 -8.07 9.57
CA PRO A 272 19.20 -9.53 9.60
C PRO A 272 19.28 -10.14 11.00
N PHE A 273 19.63 -9.32 12.02
CA PHE A 273 19.70 -9.74 13.42
C PHE A 273 18.33 -10.10 14.01
N GLY A 274 17.28 -9.32 13.67
CA GLY A 274 15.91 -9.54 14.17
C GLY A 274 14.96 -10.12 13.14
N ALA A 275 15.27 -10.00 11.84
CA ALA A 275 14.39 -10.45 10.77
C ALA A 275 14.26 -11.98 10.70
N CYS A 276 13.08 -12.46 10.38
CA CYS A 276 12.84 -13.87 10.07
C CYS A 276 13.76 -14.31 8.90
N PRO A 277 14.54 -15.40 9.04
CA PRO A 277 15.52 -15.80 8.03
C PRO A 277 14.86 -16.22 6.71
N SER A 278 13.67 -16.85 6.74
CA SER A 278 12.98 -17.33 5.54
C SER A 278 12.43 -16.22 4.67
N CYS A 279 11.77 -15.20 5.24
CA CYS A 279 11.19 -14.09 4.47
C CYS A 279 12.04 -12.81 4.53
N THR A 280 13.19 -12.83 5.18
CA THR A 280 14.09 -11.65 5.36
C THR A 280 13.36 -10.40 5.85
N GLY A 281 12.35 -10.59 6.72
CA GLY A 281 11.56 -9.51 7.34
C GLY A 281 10.38 -9.01 6.51
N LEU A 282 10.02 -9.66 5.40
CA LEU A 282 8.87 -9.29 4.57
C LEU A 282 7.54 -9.78 5.17
N GLY A 283 7.54 -10.90 5.90
CA GLY A 283 6.34 -11.54 6.46
C GLY A 283 5.59 -12.39 5.45
N THR A 284 5.80 -12.17 4.14
CA THR A 284 5.21 -12.91 3.03
C THR A 284 6.29 -13.44 2.10
N LEU A 285 5.94 -14.47 1.35
CA LEU A 285 6.76 -15.01 0.27
C LEU A 285 5.92 -15.03 -1.01
N LYS A 286 6.52 -14.58 -2.11
CA LYS A 286 5.91 -14.72 -3.44
C LYS A 286 6.13 -16.12 -3.96
N HIS A 287 5.08 -16.76 -4.39
CA HIS A 287 5.11 -18.09 -5.01
C HIS A 287 4.13 -18.15 -6.17
N VAL A 288 4.35 -19.08 -7.09
CA VAL A 288 3.42 -19.33 -8.20
C VAL A 288 2.16 -19.99 -7.65
N ASP A 289 1.01 -19.32 -7.80
CA ASP A 289 -0.29 -19.80 -7.31
C ASP A 289 -0.91 -20.81 -8.30
N PRO A 290 -1.17 -22.06 -7.89
CA PRO A 290 -1.85 -23.05 -8.73
C PRO A 290 -3.20 -22.56 -9.29
N ALA A 291 -3.92 -21.73 -8.53
CA ALA A 291 -5.21 -21.19 -8.97
C ALA A 291 -5.07 -20.16 -10.12
N LEU A 292 -3.93 -19.47 -10.23
CA LEU A 292 -3.64 -18.57 -11.35
C LEU A 292 -3.10 -19.32 -12.57
N VAL A 293 -2.46 -20.47 -12.34
CA VAL A 293 -2.02 -21.39 -13.41
C VAL A 293 -3.23 -22.14 -14.01
N ILE A 294 -4.20 -22.53 -13.18
CA ILE A 294 -5.44 -23.20 -13.58
C ILE A 294 -6.64 -22.35 -13.12
N PRO A 295 -6.98 -21.29 -13.85
CA PRO A 295 -8.05 -20.38 -13.45
C PRO A 295 -9.46 -20.99 -13.55
N ASP A 296 -9.65 -21.99 -14.39
CA ASP A 296 -10.92 -22.70 -14.56
C ASP A 296 -10.72 -24.21 -14.40
N PRO A 297 -10.95 -24.76 -13.22
CA PRO A 297 -10.78 -26.18 -12.95
C PRO A 297 -11.89 -27.07 -13.55
N SER A 298 -12.94 -26.50 -14.15
CA SER A 298 -13.96 -27.26 -14.88
C SER A 298 -13.50 -27.72 -16.26
N LEU A 299 -12.43 -27.11 -16.78
CA LEU A 299 -11.81 -27.50 -18.03
C LEU A 299 -10.91 -28.72 -17.84
N THR A 300 -10.75 -29.50 -18.95
CA THR A 300 -9.77 -30.58 -19.02
C THR A 300 -8.41 -30.03 -19.43
N ILE A 301 -7.32 -30.79 -19.21
CA ILE A 301 -5.97 -30.37 -19.64
C ILE A 301 -5.96 -30.21 -21.17
N ARG A 302 -6.62 -31.09 -21.89
CA ARG A 302 -6.76 -31.05 -23.38
C ARG A 302 -7.60 -29.85 -23.85
N GLN A 303 -8.51 -29.34 -23.01
CA GLN A 303 -9.26 -28.11 -23.28
C GLN A 303 -8.50 -26.85 -22.87
N GLY A 304 -7.29 -26.99 -22.35
CA GLY A 304 -6.43 -25.85 -21.95
C GLY A 304 -6.72 -25.32 -20.56
N ALA A 305 -6.95 -26.18 -19.58
CA ALA A 305 -7.05 -25.78 -18.18
C ALA A 305 -5.80 -25.06 -17.69
N ILE A 306 -4.60 -25.47 -18.16
CA ILE A 306 -3.32 -24.86 -17.81
C ILE A 306 -3.09 -23.64 -18.71
N LYS A 307 -3.08 -22.43 -18.11
CA LYS A 307 -2.93 -21.13 -18.81
C LYS A 307 -1.53 -20.52 -18.69
N ALA A 308 -0.56 -21.25 -18.18
CA ALA A 308 0.80 -20.76 -17.95
C ALA A 308 1.56 -20.49 -19.27
N SER A 309 2.27 -19.38 -19.34
CA SER A 309 3.09 -18.99 -20.50
C SER A 309 4.16 -20.05 -20.81
N GLY A 310 4.15 -20.55 -22.06
CA GLY A 310 4.98 -21.67 -22.52
C GLY A 310 4.39 -23.05 -22.29
N TRP A 311 3.29 -23.17 -21.54
CA TRP A 311 2.60 -24.43 -21.20
C TRP A 311 1.12 -24.46 -21.61
N ASN A 312 0.63 -23.43 -22.28
CA ASN A 312 -0.77 -23.23 -22.66
C ASN A 312 -1.08 -23.62 -24.13
N SER A 313 -0.11 -24.12 -24.88
CA SER A 313 -0.32 -24.56 -26.27
C SER A 313 -1.01 -25.91 -26.30
N LEU A 314 -2.05 -26.00 -27.10
CA LEU A 314 -2.86 -27.20 -27.31
C LEU A 314 -2.47 -27.99 -28.57
N GLU A 315 -1.47 -27.54 -29.32
CA GLU A 315 -0.95 -28.23 -30.48
C GLU A 315 -0.19 -29.50 -30.05
N GLU A 316 -0.48 -30.65 -30.66
CA GLU A 316 0.17 -31.94 -30.36
C GLU A 316 1.70 -31.90 -30.55
N SER A 317 2.19 -31.04 -31.45
CA SER A 317 3.61 -30.78 -31.67
C SER A 317 4.26 -29.85 -30.62
N SER A 318 3.46 -29.27 -29.73
CA SER A 318 3.99 -28.36 -28.69
C SER A 318 4.73 -29.12 -27.59
N VAL A 319 5.74 -28.46 -27.01
CA VAL A 319 6.49 -29.01 -25.86
C VAL A 319 5.55 -29.33 -24.69
N ALA A 320 4.53 -28.51 -24.46
CA ALA A 320 3.54 -28.72 -23.41
C ALA A 320 2.79 -30.05 -23.62
N MET A 321 2.18 -30.23 -24.80
CA MET A 321 1.40 -31.44 -25.09
C MET A 321 2.25 -32.70 -25.16
N MET A 322 3.49 -32.61 -25.63
CA MET A 322 4.43 -33.75 -25.60
C MET A 322 4.66 -34.26 -24.16
N TYR A 323 4.87 -33.33 -23.18
CA TYR A 323 5.03 -33.73 -21.79
C TYR A 323 3.72 -34.18 -21.15
N TYR A 324 2.58 -33.52 -21.44
CA TYR A 324 1.27 -33.94 -20.91
C TYR A 324 0.88 -35.33 -21.38
N ASN A 325 1.08 -35.63 -22.65
CA ASN A 325 0.84 -36.94 -23.22
C ASN A 325 1.80 -38.01 -22.62
N ALA A 326 3.06 -37.65 -22.37
CA ALA A 326 4.03 -38.55 -21.73
C ALA A 326 3.64 -38.89 -20.29
N ILE A 327 3.19 -37.91 -19.50
CA ILE A 327 2.67 -38.11 -18.13
C ILE A 327 1.42 -38.98 -18.16
N SER A 328 0.47 -38.67 -19.05
CA SER A 328 -0.75 -39.45 -19.24
C SER A 328 -0.43 -40.92 -19.52
N LYS A 329 0.49 -41.17 -20.45
CA LYS A 329 0.87 -42.54 -20.87
C LYS A 329 1.65 -43.30 -19.79
N HIS A 330 2.52 -42.62 -19.03
CA HIS A 330 3.40 -43.24 -18.03
C HIS A 330 2.67 -43.53 -16.72
N TYR A 331 1.85 -42.57 -16.23
CA TYR A 331 1.15 -42.68 -14.95
C TYR A 331 -0.34 -43.04 -15.07
N GLY A 332 -0.86 -43.23 -16.29
CA GLY A 332 -2.25 -43.59 -16.52
C GLY A 332 -3.25 -42.46 -16.20
N VAL A 333 -2.83 -41.18 -16.25
CA VAL A 333 -3.69 -40.04 -15.95
C VAL A 333 -4.44 -39.58 -17.18
N SER A 334 -5.76 -39.47 -17.12
CA SER A 334 -6.56 -39.00 -18.25
C SER A 334 -6.43 -37.47 -18.41
N LEU A 335 -6.20 -37.02 -19.66
CA LEU A 335 -6.18 -35.60 -20.02
C LEU A 335 -7.57 -35.03 -20.32
N ASP A 336 -8.59 -35.89 -20.38
CA ASP A 336 -9.96 -35.57 -20.80
C ASP A 336 -10.93 -35.50 -19.59
N VAL A 337 -10.41 -35.62 -18.37
CA VAL A 337 -11.17 -35.40 -17.11
C VAL A 337 -11.00 -33.97 -16.68
N PRO A 338 -12.06 -33.26 -16.23
CA PRO A 338 -11.97 -31.95 -15.64
C PRO A 338 -10.98 -31.91 -14.48
N VAL A 339 -10.15 -30.86 -14.39
CA VAL A 339 -9.09 -30.76 -13.38
C VAL A 339 -9.65 -30.87 -11.95
N LYS A 340 -10.85 -30.33 -11.69
CA LYS A 340 -11.54 -30.43 -10.37
C LYS A 340 -11.82 -31.86 -9.92
N ASP A 341 -11.96 -32.81 -10.90
CA ASP A 341 -12.32 -34.20 -10.65
C ASP A 341 -11.07 -35.11 -10.66
N LEU A 342 -9.88 -34.56 -10.94
CA LEU A 342 -8.60 -35.28 -10.86
C LEU A 342 -8.16 -35.45 -9.40
N PRO A 343 -7.66 -36.60 -8.98
CA PRO A 343 -6.98 -36.78 -7.71
C PRO A 343 -5.79 -35.78 -7.59
N LYS A 344 -5.61 -35.22 -6.40
CA LYS A 344 -4.55 -34.22 -6.14
C LYS A 344 -3.16 -34.71 -6.55
N GLU A 345 -2.84 -35.97 -6.25
CA GLU A 345 -1.55 -36.59 -6.59
C GLU A 345 -1.30 -36.63 -8.11
N GLN A 346 -2.36 -36.86 -8.89
CA GLN A 346 -2.27 -36.86 -10.37
C GLN A 346 -2.13 -35.43 -10.92
N LEU A 347 -2.83 -34.45 -10.31
CA LEU A 347 -2.69 -33.05 -10.70
C LEU A 347 -1.29 -32.51 -10.36
N ASP A 348 -0.72 -32.92 -9.22
CA ASP A 348 0.61 -32.51 -8.78
C ASP A 348 1.71 -32.93 -9.77
N LEU A 349 1.53 -34.05 -10.53
CA LEU A 349 2.46 -34.42 -11.58
C LEU A 349 2.58 -33.33 -12.68
N PHE A 350 1.49 -32.70 -13.04
CA PHE A 350 1.50 -31.58 -14.01
C PHE A 350 2.02 -30.30 -13.42
N LEU A 351 1.67 -30.00 -12.18
CA LEU A 351 2.04 -28.75 -11.52
C LEU A 351 3.49 -28.75 -11.01
N TYR A 352 3.91 -29.81 -10.32
CA TYR A 352 5.21 -29.90 -9.64
C TYR A 352 6.19 -30.89 -10.28
N GLY A 353 5.73 -31.68 -11.27
CA GLY A 353 6.58 -32.56 -12.06
C GLY A 353 6.76 -33.96 -11.50
N THR A 354 7.67 -34.71 -12.13
CA THR A 354 7.90 -36.15 -11.88
C THR A 354 8.90 -36.44 -10.76
N GLY A 355 9.29 -35.44 -9.94
CA GLY A 355 10.25 -35.64 -8.84
C GLY A 355 11.65 -36.10 -9.28
N GLY A 356 12.01 -35.84 -10.55
CA GLY A 356 13.30 -36.27 -11.13
C GLY A 356 13.23 -37.59 -11.87
N GLU A 357 12.12 -38.32 -11.82
CA GLU A 357 11.90 -39.54 -12.58
C GLU A 357 11.88 -39.26 -14.10
N LYS A 358 12.66 -40.01 -14.87
CA LYS A 358 12.76 -39.86 -16.33
C LYS A 358 11.65 -40.66 -17.00
N ILE A 359 10.76 -39.94 -17.68
CA ILE A 359 9.67 -40.53 -18.48
C ILE A 359 10.02 -40.49 -19.98
N ARG A 360 9.48 -41.38 -20.76
CA ARG A 360 9.62 -41.38 -22.22
C ARG A 360 8.72 -40.27 -22.80
N VAL A 361 9.32 -39.29 -23.44
CA VAL A 361 8.65 -38.18 -24.13
C VAL A 361 8.81 -38.42 -25.64
N ASP A 362 7.71 -38.68 -26.33
CA ASP A 362 7.71 -38.83 -27.79
C ASP A 362 7.81 -37.40 -28.38
N VAL A 363 8.81 -37.13 -29.21
CA VAL A 363 9.09 -35.85 -29.84
C VAL A 363 8.59 -35.86 -31.27
N ILE A 364 7.78 -34.88 -31.61
CA ILE A 364 7.25 -34.67 -32.96
C ILE A 364 7.97 -33.45 -33.52
N ASP A 365 8.87 -33.65 -34.49
CA ASP A 365 9.53 -32.57 -35.21
C ASP A 365 9.30 -32.63 -36.71
N SER A 366 9.71 -31.57 -37.43
CA SER A 366 9.54 -31.47 -38.90
C SER A 366 10.38 -32.47 -39.72
N PHE A 367 11.25 -33.24 -39.09
CA PHE A 367 12.18 -34.19 -39.75
C PHE A 367 11.91 -35.65 -39.41
N GLY A 368 10.89 -35.94 -38.61
CA GLY A 368 10.49 -37.29 -38.23
C GLY A 368 10.41 -37.48 -36.71
N GLY A 369 9.52 -38.39 -36.24
CA GLY A 369 9.30 -38.63 -34.82
C GLY A 369 10.45 -39.37 -34.15
N GLY A 370 10.83 -38.96 -32.94
CA GLY A 370 11.77 -39.58 -32.06
C GLY A 370 11.26 -39.70 -30.63
N TYR A 371 12.04 -40.24 -29.71
CA TYR A 371 11.74 -40.13 -28.27
C TYR A 371 12.97 -39.74 -27.47
N ARG A 372 12.75 -39.15 -26.34
CA ARG A 372 13.77 -38.84 -25.34
C ARG A 372 13.30 -39.25 -23.95
N ASN A 373 14.21 -39.72 -23.11
CA ASN A 373 13.91 -39.93 -21.70
C ASN A 373 14.29 -38.67 -20.92
N SER A 374 13.28 -37.95 -20.39
CA SER A 374 13.47 -36.67 -19.68
C SER A 374 12.56 -36.61 -18.46
N ALA A 375 13.08 -36.06 -17.36
CA ALA A 375 12.23 -35.74 -16.24
C ALA A 375 11.42 -34.47 -16.56
N PHE A 376 10.17 -34.44 -16.11
CA PHE A 376 9.34 -33.26 -16.20
C PHE A 376 9.49 -32.40 -14.93
N GLU A 377 9.87 -31.17 -15.10
CA GLU A 377 10.12 -30.23 -13.98
C GLU A 377 8.81 -29.81 -13.27
N GLY A 378 7.71 -29.81 -14.00
CA GLY A 378 6.43 -29.24 -13.54
C GLY A 378 6.24 -27.78 -13.96
N VAL A 379 5.00 -27.39 -14.18
CA VAL A 379 4.67 -26.04 -14.67
C VAL A 379 5.03 -24.97 -13.64
N ILE A 380 4.73 -25.21 -12.35
CA ILE A 380 5.00 -24.26 -11.25
C ILE A 380 6.51 -24.10 -11.06
N ASN A 381 7.24 -25.21 -10.92
CA ASN A 381 8.68 -25.19 -10.72
C ASN A 381 9.41 -24.51 -11.90
N ASN A 382 8.92 -24.73 -13.13
CA ASN A 382 9.44 -24.05 -14.32
C ASN A 382 9.22 -22.53 -14.27
N LEU A 383 8.03 -22.07 -13.89
CA LEU A 383 7.74 -20.65 -13.75
C LEU A 383 8.59 -20.02 -12.64
N GLU A 384 8.75 -20.67 -11.48
CA GLU A 384 9.59 -20.19 -10.38
C GLU A 384 11.06 -20.10 -10.77
N ARG A 385 11.59 -21.11 -11.47
CA ARG A 385 12.95 -21.07 -12.00
C ARG A 385 13.12 -19.93 -13.00
N ARG A 386 12.19 -19.79 -13.97
CA ARG A 386 12.23 -18.70 -14.95
C ARG A 386 12.15 -17.33 -14.29
N TYR A 387 11.40 -17.19 -13.22
CA TYR A 387 11.33 -15.94 -12.43
C TYR A 387 12.67 -15.61 -11.77
N LYS A 388 13.35 -16.62 -11.19
CA LYS A 388 14.65 -16.45 -10.53
C LYS A 388 15.79 -16.19 -11.53
N ASP A 389 15.84 -16.96 -12.62
CA ASP A 389 16.98 -16.98 -13.54
C ASP A 389 16.90 -15.95 -14.67
N SER A 390 15.72 -15.36 -14.93
CA SER A 390 15.53 -14.42 -16.02
C SER A 390 16.27 -13.10 -15.80
N SER A 391 17.09 -12.71 -16.76
CA SER A 391 17.70 -11.38 -16.84
C SER A 391 16.75 -10.31 -17.41
N SER A 392 15.64 -10.72 -18.07
CA SER A 392 14.65 -9.83 -18.66
C SER A 392 13.64 -9.37 -17.60
N SER A 393 13.57 -8.06 -17.36
CA SER A 393 12.55 -7.44 -16.48
C SER A 393 11.13 -7.75 -16.97
N TYR A 394 10.90 -7.69 -18.28
CA TYR A 394 9.61 -8.00 -18.89
C TYR A 394 9.11 -9.43 -18.57
N SER A 395 10.01 -10.42 -18.68
CA SER A 395 9.66 -11.82 -18.38
C SER A 395 9.38 -12.05 -16.91
N ARG A 396 10.13 -11.39 -16.01
CA ARG A 396 9.87 -11.43 -14.57
C ARG A 396 8.55 -10.77 -14.22
N ASP A 397 8.29 -9.57 -14.76
CA ASP A 397 7.04 -8.83 -14.54
C ASP A 397 5.82 -9.61 -15.06
N ASP A 398 5.94 -10.30 -16.20
CA ASP A 398 4.87 -11.16 -16.75
C ASP A 398 4.54 -12.30 -15.78
N ILE A 399 5.56 -13.02 -15.29
CA ILE A 399 5.35 -14.13 -14.34
C ILE A 399 4.79 -13.60 -13.01
N GLU A 400 5.35 -12.52 -12.50
CA GLU A 400 4.95 -11.93 -11.21
C GLU A 400 3.49 -11.45 -11.24
N ASN A 401 3.09 -10.73 -12.29
CA ASN A 401 1.75 -10.15 -12.38
C ASN A 401 0.65 -11.16 -12.74
N ASN A 402 0.98 -12.23 -13.46
CA ASN A 402 -0.03 -13.15 -14.00
C ASN A 402 -0.13 -14.47 -13.26
N TYR A 403 0.92 -14.90 -12.51
CA TYR A 403 0.97 -16.26 -11.96
C TYR A 403 1.40 -16.32 -10.50
N MET A 404 1.90 -15.22 -9.90
CA MET A 404 2.36 -15.21 -8.50
C MET A 404 1.35 -14.56 -7.57
N SER A 405 1.25 -15.12 -6.37
CA SER A 405 0.52 -14.54 -5.25
C SER A 405 1.40 -14.48 -4.01
N ASP A 406 1.06 -13.56 -3.08
CA ASP A 406 1.72 -13.46 -1.79
C ASP A 406 1.07 -14.45 -0.81
N SER A 407 1.89 -15.30 -0.18
CA SER A 407 1.48 -16.14 0.94
C SER A 407 2.19 -15.74 2.22
N LEU A 408 1.55 -15.99 3.35
CA LEU A 408 2.21 -15.79 4.64
C LEU A 408 3.45 -16.68 4.75
N CYS A 409 4.53 -16.15 5.27
CA CYS A 409 5.75 -16.91 5.51
C CYS A 409 5.46 -18.10 6.43
N PRO A 410 5.82 -19.35 6.07
CA PRO A 410 5.51 -20.54 6.86
C PRO A 410 6.25 -20.59 8.19
N GLU A 411 7.33 -19.82 8.34
CA GLU A 411 8.12 -19.79 9.57
C GLU A 411 7.64 -18.75 10.57
N CYS A 412 7.43 -17.51 10.12
CA CYS A 412 7.01 -16.41 11.00
C CYS A 412 5.50 -16.08 10.92
N HIS A 413 4.74 -16.76 10.05
CA HIS A 413 3.29 -16.56 9.88
C HIS A 413 2.86 -15.10 9.70
N GLY A 414 3.71 -14.30 9.05
CA GLY A 414 3.47 -12.87 8.80
C GLY A 414 4.09 -11.92 9.84
N GLU A 415 4.68 -12.42 10.91
CA GLU A 415 5.20 -11.61 12.03
C GLU A 415 6.54 -10.91 11.74
N ARG A 416 7.22 -11.25 10.64
CA ARG A 416 8.46 -10.63 10.13
C ARG A 416 9.71 -10.84 10.98
N LEU A 417 9.58 -11.20 12.25
CA LEU A 417 10.67 -11.33 13.23
C LEU A 417 11.03 -12.79 13.50
N LYS A 418 12.20 -13.01 14.10
CA LYS A 418 12.62 -14.30 14.64
C LYS A 418 11.78 -14.68 15.85
N LYS A 419 11.70 -15.99 16.13
CA LYS A 419 10.94 -16.54 17.28
C LYS A 419 11.45 -16.04 18.63
N GLU A 420 12.76 -15.84 18.75
CA GLU A 420 13.39 -15.32 19.96
C GLU A 420 12.98 -13.86 20.24
N SER A 421 12.87 -13.05 19.19
CA SER A 421 12.39 -11.66 19.30
C SER A 421 10.91 -11.59 19.66
N LEU A 422 10.10 -12.50 19.11
CA LEU A 422 8.67 -12.58 19.39
C LEU A 422 8.37 -13.14 20.78
N ALA A 423 9.32 -13.87 21.37
CA ALA A 423 9.20 -14.41 22.73
C ALA A 423 9.47 -13.36 23.82
N VAL A 424 9.80 -12.12 23.46
CA VAL A 424 9.94 -11.00 24.41
C VAL A 424 8.61 -10.26 24.53
N THR A 425 8.11 -10.09 25.75
CA THR A 425 6.83 -9.43 26.02
C THR A 425 6.96 -8.24 26.96
N VAL A 426 6.05 -7.26 26.80
CA VAL A 426 5.79 -6.18 27.77
C VAL A 426 4.35 -6.32 28.22
N CYS A 427 4.11 -6.46 29.51
CA CYS A 427 2.78 -6.77 30.07
C CYS A 427 2.08 -7.94 29.35
N GLY A 428 2.83 -8.99 28.98
CA GLY A 428 2.31 -10.19 28.32
C GLY A 428 2.08 -10.10 26.82
N VAL A 429 2.34 -8.93 26.19
CA VAL A 429 2.14 -8.71 24.76
C VAL A 429 3.50 -8.57 24.06
N ASN A 430 3.73 -9.28 22.95
CA ASN A 430 4.93 -9.12 22.14
C ASN A 430 4.81 -7.93 21.16
N ILE A 431 5.94 -7.50 20.59
CA ILE A 431 5.97 -6.32 19.70
C ILE A 431 5.11 -6.48 18.45
N SER A 432 4.98 -7.68 17.89
CA SER A 432 4.17 -7.93 16.69
C SER A 432 2.68 -7.85 17.02
N ASP A 433 2.24 -8.46 18.12
CA ASP A 433 0.85 -8.40 18.57
C ASP A 433 0.43 -6.97 18.94
N PHE A 434 1.32 -6.21 19.58
CA PHE A 434 1.10 -4.78 19.79
C PHE A 434 0.89 -4.03 18.45
N CYS A 435 1.71 -4.32 17.43
CA CYS A 435 1.58 -3.70 16.12
C CYS A 435 0.32 -4.11 15.34
N LYS A 436 -0.29 -5.26 15.67
CA LYS A 436 -1.56 -5.71 15.08
C LYS A 436 -2.78 -5.02 15.70
N MET A 437 -2.65 -4.42 16.89
CA MET A 437 -3.70 -3.62 17.51
C MET A 437 -4.03 -2.42 16.65
N SER A 438 -5.30 -2.02 16.60
CA SER A 438 -5.70 -0.72 16.08
C SER A 438 -5.10 0.39 16.97
N ILE A 439 -4.98 1.60 16.42
CA ILE A 439 -4.46 2.75 17.19
C ILE A 439 -5.27 2.96 18.47
N THR A 440 -6.59 2.75 18.44
CA THR A 440 -7.44 2.85 19.64
C THR A 440 -7.10 1.77 20.66
N GLU A 441 -7.03 0.50 20.24
CA GLU A 441 -6.67 -0.63 21.11
C GLU A 441 -5.25 -0.46 21.71
N ALA A 442 -4.29 0.04 20.91
CA ALA A 442 -2.93 0.31 21.38
C ALA A 442 -2.89 1.40 22.46
N LEU A 443 -3.68 2.48 22.30
CA LEU A 443 -3.81 3.53 23.33
C LEU A 443 -4.42 2.97 24.62
N GLU A 444 -5.52 2.20 24.50
CA GLU A 444 -6.15 1.55 25.66
C GLU A 444 -5.22 0.58 26.38
N PHE A 445 -4.41 -0.17 25.60
CA PHE A 445 -3.41 -1.07 26.17
C PHE A 445 -2.35 -0.30 26.96
N ILE A 446 -1.80 0.80 26.40
CA ILE A 446 -0.82 1.64 27.09
C ILE A 446 -1.40 2.26 28.37
N ASP A 447 -2.68 2.63 28.39
CA ASP A 447 -3.33 3.22 29.56
C ASP A 447 -3.61 2.18 30.67
N LYS A 448 -3.77 0.89 30.29
CA LYS A 448 -4.00 -0.24 31.22
C LYS A 448 -2.72 -0.97 31.64
N MET A 449 -1.53 -0.56 31.15
CA MET A 449 -0.26 -1.19 31.52
C MET A 449 0.03 -1.11 33.01
N GLU A 450 0.20 -2.26 33.66
CA GLU A 450 0.68 -2.36 35.04
C GLU A 450 2.20 -2.56 35.03
N LEU A 451 2.95 -1.49 35.24
CA LEU A 451 4.41 -1.48 35.28
C LEU A 451 4.91 -1.34 36.73
N SER A 452 5.99 -2.04 37.06
CA SER A 452 6.73 -1.82 38.31
C SER A 452 7.33 -0.40 38.35
N GLU A 453 7.68 0.09 39.53
CA GLU A 453 8.28 1.45 39.70
C GLU A 453 9.57 1.62 38.88
N ARG A 454 10.38 0.58 38.78
CA ARG A 454 11.58 0.57 37.92
C ARG A 454 11.25 0.68 36.42
N GLU A 455 10.29 -0.09 35.96
CA GLU A 455 9.85 -0.07 34.56
C GLU A 455 9.18 1.26 34.19
N LYS A 456 8.39 1.84 35.10
CA LYS A 456 7.83 3.20 34.95
C LYS A 456 8.93 4.24 34.78
N LEU A 457 9.96 4.21 35.60
CA LEU A 457 11.07 5.15 35.52
C LEU A 457 11.81 5.06 34.18
N ILE A 458 12.06 3.83 33.70
CA ILE A 458 12.76 3.58 32.43
C ILE A 458 11.85 3.90 31.21
N GLY A 459 10.60 3.46 31.26
CA GLY A 459 9.66 3.51 30.13
C GLY A 459 8.92 4.85 29.96
N ALA A 460 8.84 5.70 31.00
CA ALA A 460 7.97 6.86 31.02
C ALA A 460 8.13 7.80 29.80
N ARG A 461 9.37 8.14 29.45
CA ARG A 461 9.66 9.01 28.29
C ARG A 461 9.30 8.34 26.97
N ILE A 462 9.61 7.06 26.82
CA ILE A 462 9.33 6.27 25.60
C ILE A 462 7.81 6.15 25.41
N LEU A 463 7.09 5.76 26.47
CA LEU A 463 5.62 5.62 26.45
C LEU A 463 4.92 6.95 26.17
N LYS A 464 5.44 8.07 26.69
CA LYS A 464 4.93 9.40 26.38
C LYS A 464 5.01 9.67 24.87
N GLU A 465 6.15 9.45 24.25
CA GLU A 465 6.37 9.65 22.82
C GLU A 465 5.46 8.75 21.96
N ILE A 466 5.32 7.47 22.33
CA ILE A 466 4.42 6.55 21.64
C ILE A 466 2.97 7.03 21.75
N ARG A 467 2.52 7.41 22.96
CA ARG A 467 1.16 7.88 23.22
C ARG A 467 0.85 9.16 22.43
N GLU A 468 1.77 10.12 22.40
CA GLU A 468 1.58 11.37 21.65
C GLU A 468 1.42 11.10 20.17
N ARG A 469 2.28 10.27 19.55
CA ARG A 469 2.18 9.90 18.13
C ARG A 469 0.91 9.13 17.79
N LEU A 470 0.49 8.20 18.66
CA LEU A 470 -0.79 7.48 18.48
C LEU A 470 -1.99 8.45 18.58
N ASN A 471 -1.95 9.41 19.52
CA ASN A 471 -3.00 10.43 19.64
C ASN A 471 -3.05 11.35 18.40
N PHE A 472 -1.91 11.68 17.79
CA PHE A 472 -1.90 12.45 16.53
C PHE A 472 -2.55 11.65 15.39
N LEU A 473 -2.25 10.36 15.26
CA LEU A 473 -2.92 9.49 14.27
C LEU A 473 -4.43 9.41 14.51
N LYS A 474 -4.86 9.34 15.77
CA LYS A 474 -6.28 9.37 16.15
C LYS A 474 -6.94 10.71 15.80
N SER A 475 -6.24 11.84 16.00
CA SER A 475 -6.77 13.18 15.72
C SER A 475 -7.00 13.46 14.23
N VAL A 476 -6.33 12.73 13.34
CA VAL A 476 -6.54 12.83 11.89
C VAL A 476 -7.47 11.75 11.33
N GLY A 477 -8.22 11.04 12.21
CA GLY A 477 -9.22 10.06 11.80
C GLY A 477 -8.65 8.72 11.32
N LEU A 478 -7.48 8.30 11.82
CA LEU A 478 -6.81 7.05 11.46
C LEU A 478 -6.84 6.00 12.59
N GLU A 479 -7.76 6.14 13.55
CA GLU A 479 -7.87 5.28 14.73
C GLU A 479 -8.07 3.79 14.43
N TYR A 480 -8.58 3.46 13.25
CA TYR A 480 -8.83 2.07 12.80
C TYR A 480 -7.59 1.39 12.24
N LEU A 481 -6.52 2.12 11.89
CA LEU A 481 -5.30 1.55 11.33
C LEU A 481 -4.52 0.75 12.36
N THR A 482 -3.81 -0.28 11.89
CA THR A 482 -2.82 -1.02 12.67
C THR A 482 -1.41 -0.58 12.32
N LEU A 483 -0.49 -0.62 13.29
CA LEU A 483 0.91 -0.25 13.04
C LEU A 483 1.63 -1.24 12.10
N SER A 484 1.17 -2.48 12.04
CA SER A 484 1.70 -3.54 11.15
C SER A 484 1.29 -3.38 9.69
N ARG A 485 0.26 -2.56 9.39
CA ARG A 485 -0.25 -2.39 8.02
C ARG A 485 0.84 -1.86 7.10
N SER A 486 1.02 -2.52 5.95
CA SER A 486 1.99 -2.11 4.95
C SER A 486 1.65 -0.74 4.35
N ALA A 487 2.65 0.15 4.23
CA ALA A 487 2.48 1.47 3.63
C ALA A 487 2.01 1.42 2.16
N GLY A 488 2.36 0.37 1.42
CA GLY A 488 1.92 0.17 0.04
C GLY A 488 0.43 -0.17 -0.12
N THR A 489 -0.27 -0.53 0.96
CA THR A 489 -1.71 -0.83 0.97
C THR A 489 -2.58 0.34 1.41
N LEU A 490 -1.96 1.46 1.76
CA LEU A 490 -2.65 2.68 2.17
C LEU A 490 -3.23 3.41 0.96
N SER A 491 -4.41 3.99 1.12
CA SER A 491 -4.92 4.96 0.16
C SER A 491 -4.07 6.23 0.16
N GLY A 492 -4.16 7.04 -0.90
CA GLY A 492 -3.47 8.32 -0.99
C GLY A 492 -3.77 9.23 0.21
N GLY A 493 -5.04 9.35 0.58
CA GLY A 493 -5.47 10.15 1.73
C GLY A 493 -5.00 9.59 3.08
N GLU A 494 -5.00 8.26 3.30
CA GLU A 494 -4.42 7.66 4.51
C GLU A 494 -2.93 7.98 4.64
N SER A 495 -2.17 7.83 3.56
CA SER A 495 -0.72 8.13 3.54
C SER A 495 -0.44 9.61 3.84
N GLN A 496 -1.20 10.51 3.25
CA GLN A 496 -1.09 11.95 3.47
C GLN A 496 -1.38 12.33 4.93
N ARG A 497 -2.44 11.77 5.52
CA ARG A 497 -2.80 12.01 6.92
C ARG A 497 -1.77 11.45 7.91
N ILE A 498 -1.14 10.31 7.59
CA ILE A 498 -0.01 9.79 8.38
C ILE A 498 1.13 10.79 8.38
N ARG A 499 1.49 11.37 7.23
CA ARG A 499 2.52 12.42 7.16
C ARG A 499 2.12 13.66 7.94
N LEU A 500 0.87 14.11 7.80
CA LEU A 500 0.35 15.24 8.56
C LEU A 500 0.48 14.98 10.07
N ALA A 501 0.06 13.82 10.56
CA ALA A 501 0.19 13.43 11.96
C ALA A 501 1.65 13.43 12.44
N THR A 502 2.58 12.94 11.60
CA THR A 502 4.02 12.93 11.91
C THR A 502 4.58 14.35 12.00
N GLN A 503 4.18 15.25 11.10
CA GLN A 503 4.62 16.66 11.13
C GLN A 503 4.07 17.42 12.33
N ILE A 504 2.82 17.22 12.72
CA ILE A 504 2.23 17.78 13.94
C ILE A 504 3.02 17.32 15.17
N GLY A 505 3.40 16.05 15.20
CA GLY A 505 4.20 15.46 16.27
C GLY A 505 5.58 16.11 16.44
N SER A 506 6.12 16.77 15.40
CA SER A 506 7.38 17.51 15.49
C SER A 506 7.28 18.82 16.26
N SER A 507 6.05 19.32 16.53
CA SER A 507 5.76 20.56 17.25
C SER A 507 6.51 21.78 16.72
N LEU A 508 6.78 21.85 15.41
CA LEU A 508 7.45 22.97 14.78
C LEU A 508 6.55 24.20 14.79
N MET A 509 7.15 25.37 15.09
CA MET A 509 6.48 26.67 15.14
C MET A 509 7.09 27.65 14.13
N GLY A 510 6.27 28.57 13.60
CA GLY A 510 6.72 29.57 12.63
C GLY A 510 7.02 28.98 11.23
N VAL A 511 6.47 27.82 10.90
CA VAL A 511 6.63 27.10 9.64
C VAL A 511 5.45 27.40 8.71
N LEU A 512 5.70 27.33 7.41
CA LEU A 512 4.67 27.35 6.37
C LEU A 512 4.35 25.92 5.93
N TYR A 513 3.16 25.44 6.30
CA TYR A 513 2.65 24.14 5.84
C TYR A 513 1.83 24.33 4.55
N ILE A 514 2.09 23.52 3.53
CA ILE A 514 1.31 23.50 2.28
C ILE A 514 0.77 22.09 2.07
N LEU A 515 -0.56 21.97 2.02
CA LEU A 515 -1.25 20.68 1.88
C LEU A 515 -2.05 20.63 0.57
N ASP A 516 -2.02 19.47 -0.09
CA ASP A 516 -2.77 19.21 -1.32
C ASP A 516 -3.98 18.34 -1.02
N GLU A 517 -5.18 18.91 -1.04
CA GLU A 517 -6.47 18.21 -0.88
C GLU A 517 -6.50 17.20 0.29
N PRO A 518 -6.22 17.60 1.54
CA PRO A 518 -6.13 16.65 2.66
C PRO A 518 -7.46 16.00 3.06
N SER A 519 -8.61 16.52 2.61
CA SER A 519 -9.95 15.97 2.85
C SER A 519 -10.30 14.76 1.97
N ILE A 520 -9.43 14.41 1.01
CA ILE A 520 -9.69 13.33 0.05
C ILE A 520 -10.01 12.00 0.74
N GLY A 521 -11.09 11.34 0.28
CA GLY A 521 -11.52 10.03 0.76
C GLY A 521 -12.01 10.04 2.22
N LEU A 522 -12.34 11.21 2.78
CA LEU A 522 -12.86 11.35 4.12
C LEU A 522 -14.40 11.36 4.13
N HIS A 523 -14.96 10.62 5.07
CA HIS A 523 -16.31 10.85 5.50
C HIS A 523 -16.41 12.19 6.26
N GLN A 524 -17.54 12.91 6.18
CA GLN A 524 -17.69 14.22 6.83
C GLN A 524 -17.34 14.24 8.31
N ARG A 525 -17.67 13.17 9.06
CA ARG A 525 -17.26 13.00 10.46
C ARG A 525 -15.75 13.08 10.66
N ASP A 526 -14.99 12.48 9.75
CA ASP A 526 -13.52 12.44 9.84
C ASP A 526 -12.91 13.75 9.32
N ASN A 527 -13.61 14.44 8.40
CA ASN A 527 -13.26 15.77 7.92
C ASN A 527 -13.32 16.82 9.05
N ASP A 528 -14.33 16.75 9.91
CA ASP A 528 -14.45 17.62 11.10
C ASP A 528 -13.20 17.50 12.01
N LYS A 529 -12.66 16.26 12.19
CA LYS A 529 -11.42 16.02 12.95
C LYS A 529 -10.21 16.63 12.26
N LEU A 530 -10.13 16.48 10.93
CA LEU A 530 -9.04 17.07 10.14
C LEU A 530 -9.02 18.59 10.24
N ILE A 531 -10.17 19.25 10.07
CA ILE A 531 -10.30 20.72 10.20
C ILE A 531 -9.85 21.16 11.58
N GLY A 532 -10.29 20.49 12.65
CA GLY A 532 -9.83 20.76 14.00
C GLY A 532 -8.31 20.63 14.17
N THR A 533 -7.69 19.72 13.44
CA THR A 533 -6.24 19.50 13.43
C THR A 533 -5.50 20.63 12.70
N LEU A 534 -6.01 21.08 11.54
CA LEU A 534 -5.45 22.19 10.77
C LEU A 534 -5.54 23.51 11.56
N CYS A 535 -6.66 23.74 12.24
CA CYS A 535 -6.83 24.88 13.14
C CYS A 535 -5.82 24.84 14.30
N ARG A 536 -5.56 23.67 14.88
CA ARG A 536 -4.53 23.53 15.94
C ARG A 536 -3.14 23.84 15.42
N LEU A 537 -2.77 23.39 14.20
CA LEU A 537 -1.49 23.75 13.57
C LEU A 537 -1.34 25.27 13.42
N ARG A 538 -2.39 25.95 12.96
CA ARG A 538 -2.44 27.40 12.87
C ARG A 538 -2.25 28.05 14.26
N ASP A 539 -2.97 27.59 15.26
CA ASP A 539 -2.97 28.13 16.60
C ASP A 539 -1.61 27.99 17.33
N MET A 540 -0.77 27.05 16.84
CA MET A 540 0.64 26.93 17.26
C MET A 540 1.57 27.99 16.63
N GLY A 541 1.03 28.96 15.88
CA GLY A 541 1.82 30.04 15.25
C GLY A 541 2.41 29.61 13.89
N ASN A 542 1.73 28.75 13.14
CA ASN A 542 2.12 28.35 11.79
C ASN A 542 1.19 28.98 10.74
N THR A 543 1.73 29.21 9.56
CA THR A 543 0.92 29.51 8.38
C THR A 543 0.55 28.21 7.68
N VAL A 544 -0.74 27.97 7.46
CA VAL A 544 -1.24 26.73 6.85
C VAL A 544 -1.95 27.08 5.55
N ILE A 545 -1.37 26.70 4.42
CA ILE A 545 -1.98 26.83 3.08
C ILE A 545 -2.53 25.47 2.69
N VAL A 546 -3.80 25.43 2.32
CA VAL A 546 -4.49 24.20 1.89
C VAL A 546 -5.09 24.44 0.52
N VAL A 547 -4.72 23.60 -0.46
CA VAL A 547 -5.44 23.53 -1.74
C VAL A 547 -6.65 22.63 -1.51
N GLU A 548 -7.87 23.20 -1.58
CA GLU A 548 -9.07 22.45 -1.20
C GLU A 548 -10.32 22.85 -1.98
N HIS A 549 -11.26 21.90 -2.01
CA HIS A 549 -12.57 22.04 -2.65
C HIS A 549 -13.74 21.77 -1.69
N ASP A 550 -13.44 21.30 -0.49
CA ASP A 550 -14.43 20.99 0.53
C ASP A 550 -15.05 22.26 1.14
N GLU A 551 -16.38 22.28 1.21
CA GLU A 551 -17.14 23.43 1.70
C GLU A 551 -16.84 23.73 3.17
N ASP A 552 -16.80 22.71 4.03
CA ASP A 552 -16.60 22.87 5.47
C ASP A 552 -15.19 23.39 5.77
N THR A 553 -14.19 22.93 5.05
CA THR A 553 -12.80 23.44 5.15
C THR A 553 -12.70 24.90 4.69
N MET A 554 -13.39 25.27 3.60
CA MET A 554 -13.43 26.66 3.13
C MET A 554 -14.12 27.59 4.15
N LEU A 555 -15.22 27.15 4.77
CA LEU A 555 -15.94 27.93 5.79
C LEU A 555 -15.15 28.08 7.09
N ALA A 556 -14.28 27.12 7.41
CA ALA A 556 -13.40 27.18 8.60
C ALA A 556 -12.12 28.00 8.38
N ALA A 557 -11.80 28.37 7.12
CA ALA A 557 -10.61 29.12 6.77
C ALA A 557 -10.67 30.59 7.25
N ASP A 558 -9.54 31.13 7.69
CA ASP A 558 -9.38 32.55 7.99
C ASP A 558 -9.31 33.41 6.71
N TYR A 559 -8.78 32.82 5.64
CA TYR A 559 -8.57 33.49 4.35
C TYR A 559 -8.71 32.51 3.19
N ILE A 560 -9.36 32.92 2.12
CA ILE A 560 -9.57 32.10 0.92
C ILE A 560 -9.02 32.85 -0.29
N VAL A 561 -8.34 32.15 -1.19
CA VAL A 561 -7.88 32.65 -2.49
C VAL A 561 -8.55 31.82 -3.56
N ASP A 562 -9.44 32.41 -4.34
CA ASP A 562 -10.14 31.78 -5.47
C ASP A 562 -9.40 32.05 -6.77
N ILE A 563 -8.93 30.98 -7.44
CA ILE A 563 -8.11 31.05 -8.66
C ILE A 563 -8.93 30.55 -9.85
N GLY A 564 -9.01 31.40 -10.89
CA GLY A 564 -9.84 31.14 -12.04
C GLY A 564 -9.57 32.14 -13.17
N PRO A 565 -10.66 32.60 -13.85
CA PRO A 565 -12.07 32.17 -13.73
C PRO A 565 -12.38 30.82 -14.35
N GLY A 566 -11.49 30.30 -15.23
CA GLY A 566 -11.64 29.03 -15.92
C GLY A 566 -10.49 28.07 -15.62
N ALA A 567 -10.30 27.10 -16.51
CA ALA A 567 -9.22 26.11 -16.44
C ALA A 567 -8.20 26.32 -17.58
N GLY A 568 -6.97 25.87 -17.42
CA GLY A 568 -5.90 25.98 -18.43
C GLY A 568 -5.62 27.42 -18.82
N VAL A 569 -5.67 27.74 -20.10
CA VAL A 569 -5.44 29.09 -20.63
C VAL A 569 -6.48 30.14 -20.18
N HIS A 570 -7.66 29.69 -19.76
CA HIS A 570 -8.72 30.52 -19.23
C HIS A 570 -8.63 30.73 -17.69
N GLY A 571 -7.67 30.07 -17.05
CA GLY A 571 -7.36 30.20 -15.62
C GLY A 571 -6.18 31.13 -15.35
N GLY A 572 -5.55 30.94 -14.21
CA GLY A 572 -4.29 31.61 -13.85
C GLY A 572 -4.44 33.02 -13.31
N GLU A 573 -5.63 33.44 -12.91
CA GLU A 573 -5.88 34.76 -12.30
C GLU A 573 -6.48 34.60 -10.88
N VAL A 574 -6.21 35.54 -10.00
CA VAL A 574 -6.92 35.62 -8.72
C VAL A 574 -8.27 36.30 -8.96
N VAL A 575 -9.35 35.52 -8.87
CA VAL A 575 -10.71 36.04 -9.08
C VAL A 575 -11.18 36.83 -7.88
N CYS A 576 -10.93 36.33 -6.69
CA CYS A 576 -11.25 36.97 -5.41
C CYS A 576 -10.35 36.41 -4.30
N ALA A 577 -10.03 37.23 -3.31
CA ALA A 577 -9.28 36.81 -2.13
C ALA A 577 -9.82 37.56 -0.91
N GLY A 578 -10.03 36.85 0.20
CA GLY A 578 -10.60 37.41 1.43
C GLY A 578 -11.19 36.35 2.33
N THR A 579 -12.08 36.76 3.22
CA THR A 579 -12.86 35.86 4.09
C THR A 579 -13.90 35.06 3.30
N ALA A 580 -14.45 34.00 3.88
CA ALA A 580 -15.50 33.21 3.25
C ALA A 580 -16.72 34.09 2.83
N GLN A 581 -17.07 35.10 3.65
CA GLN A 581 -18.17 36.01 3.34
C GLN A 581 -17.86 36.90 2.12
N GLU A 582 -16.64 37.38 1.97
CA GLU A 582 -16.21 38.17 0.81
C GLU A 582 -16.24 37.32 -0.47
N ILE A 583 -15.80 36.07 -0.40
CA ILE A 583 -15.88 35.14 -1.53
C ILE A 583 -17.34 34.85 -1.92
N MET A 584 -18.25 34.64 -0.94
CA MET A 584 -19.66 34.43 -1.20
C MET A 584 -20.31 35.65 -1.89
N ASN A 585 -19.86 36.85 -1.57
CA ASN A 585 -20.39 38.09 -2.17
C ASN A 585 -19.82 38.39 -3.57
N CYS A 586 -18.74 37.74 -3.96
CA CYS A 586 -18.11 37.94 -5.27
C CYS A 586 -18.93 37.25 -6.38
N GLU A 587 -19.52 38.04 -7.27
CA GLU A 587 -20.34 37.54 -8.39
C GLU A 587 -19.52 36.74 -9.43
N LYS A 588 -18.26 37.14 -9.63
CA LYS A 588 -17.35 36.45 -10.57
C LYS A 588 -16.85 35.11 -10.10
N SER A 589 -16.85 34.88 -8.78
CA SER A 589 -16.38 33.64 -8.17
C SER A 589 -17.38 32.51 -8.36
N ILE A 590 -17.00 31.47 -9.10
CA ILE A 590 -17.79 30.23 -9.23
C ILE A 590 -17.88 29.54 -7.88
N THR A 591 -16.79 29.49 -7.12
CA THR A 591 -16.75 28.98 -5.74
C THR A 591 -17.74 29.73 -4.87
N GLY A 592 -17.73 31.08 -4.90
CA GLY A 592 -18.65 31.91 -4.15
C GLY A 592 -20.13 31.70 -4.52
N GLN A 593 -20.43 31.40 -5.78
CA GLN A 593 -21.79 31.05 -6.22
C GLN A 593 -22.29 29.75 -5.60
N TYR A 594 -21.42 28.72 -5.44
CA TYR A 594 -21.78 27.45 -4.78
C TYR A 594 -21.84 27.61 -3.25
N LEU A 595 -20.86 28.27 -2.62
CA LEU A 595 -20.87 28.52 -1.17
C LEU A 595 -22.09 29.35 -0.72
N SER A 596 -22.49 30.37 -1.51
CA SER A 596 -23.67 31.20 -1.23
C SER A 596 -24.99 30.54 -1.65
N ARG A 597 -24.98 29.33 -2.18
CA ARG A 597 -26.14 28.60 -2.69
C ARG A 597 -26.85 29.27 -3.88
N ARG A 598 -26.25 30.29 -4.52
CA ARG A 598 -26.76 30.86 -5.79
C ARG A 598 -26.73 29.82 -6.91
N LYS A 599 -25.74 28.90 -6.88
CA LYS A 599 -25.72 27.66 -7.67
C LYS A 599 -25.69 26.48 -6.72
N PHE A 600 -26.36 25.41 -7.08
CA PHE A 600 -26.38 24.17 -6.31
C PHE A 600 -26.66 22.97 -7.20
N ILE A 601 -26.29 21.79 -6.75
CA ILE A 601 -26.61 20.51 -7.39
C ILE A 601 -28.02 20.10 -6.92
N PRO A 602 -29.02 19.98 -7.85
CA PRO A 602 -30.39 19.67 -7.47
C PRO A 602 -30.53 18.23 -6.97
N VAL A 603 -31.47 18.00 -6.07
CA VAL A 603 -31.93 16.65 -5.72
C VAL A 603 -32.93 16.20 -6.80
N PRO A 604 -32.83 14.99 -7.36
CA PRO A 604 -33.82 14.48 -8.30
C PRO A 604 -35.23 14.54 -7.71
N SER A 605 -36.20 15.04 -8.49
CA SER A 605 -37.60 15.12 -8.09
C SER A 605 -38.24 13.73 -7.93
N GLU A 606 -37.83 12.81 -8.80
CA GLU A 606 -38.25 11.41 -8.74
C GLU A 606 -37.00 10.52 -8.86
N ARG A 607 -36.95 9.46 -8.05
CA ARG A 607 -35.90 8.45 -8.10
C ARG A 607 -36.33 7.26 -8.94
N ARG A 608 -35.40 6.68 -9.68
CA ARG A 608 -35.64 5.41 -10.37
C ARG A 608 -35.95 4.30 -9.34
N LYS A 609 -36.92 3.45 -9.64
CA LYS A 609 -37.31 2.35 -8.77
C LYS A 609 -36.66 1.06 -9.24
N PRO A 610 -36.34 0.12 -8.31
CA PRO A 610 -35.85 -1.21 -8.69
C PRO A 610 -36.87 -1.92 -9.59
N ASP A 611 -36.40 -2.52 -10.67
CA ASP A 611 -37.23 -3.27 -11.62
C ASP A 611 -37.37 -4.77 -11.27
N GLY A 612 -36.94 -5.17 -10.08
CA GLY A 612 -37.00 -6.54 -9.58
C GLY A 612 -35.73 -7.37 -9.86
N ARG A 613 -34.74 -6.83 -10.62
CA ARG A 613 -33.45 -7.47 -10.84
C ARG A 613 -32.44 -7.02 -9.78
N TRP A 614 -31.85 -7.98 -9.09
CA TRP A 614 -30.91 -7.75 -8.01
C TRP A 614 -29.61 -8.51 -8.22
N LEU A 615 -28.51 -7.91 -7.84
CA LEU A 615 -27.22 -8.57 -7.71
C LEU A 615 -26.96 -8.76 -6.22
N THR A 616 -26.96 -10.00 -5.74
CA THR A 616 -26.87 -10.30 -4.31
C THR A 616 -25.57 -11.01 -3.98
N VAL A 617 -24.74 -10.41 -3.14
CA VAL A 617 -23.55 -11.01 -2.56
C VAL A 617 -23.92 -11.62 -1.22
N LYS A 618 -23.63 -12.91 -1.01
CA LYS A 618 -23.91 -13.64 0.23
C LYS A 618 -22.63 -14.03 0.94
N GLY A 619 -22.63 -13.88 2.26
CA GLY A 619 -21.53 -14.31 3.11
C GLY A 619 -20.21 -13.58 2.88
N ALA A 620 -20.24 -12.30 2.56
CA ALA A 620 -19.01 -11.48 2.35
C ALA A 620 -18.22 -11.35 3.65
N ARG A 621 -16.95 -11.86 3.66
CA ARG A 621 -16.09 -11.92 4.86
C ARG A 621 -14.61 -11.63 4.58
N GLU A 622 -14.33 -10.84 3.54
CA GLU A 622 -12.98 -10.41 3.25
C GLU A 622 -12.58 -9.24 4.14
N ASN A 623 -11.34 -9.23 4.60
CA ASN A 623 -10.76 -8.24 5.51
C ASN A 623 -11.63 -8.08 6.79
N ASN A 624 -12.23 -6.89 6.99
CA ASN A 624 -13.05 -6.59 8.16
C ASN A 624 -14.55 -6.88 7.99
N LEU A 625 -14.99 -7.41 6.85
CA LEU A 625 -16.40 -7.72 6.62
C LEU A 625 -16.87 -8.89 7.52
N LYS A 626 -18.02 -8.71 8.17
CA LYS A 626 -18.54 -9.62 9.19
C LYS A 626 -19.63 -10.55 8.64
N ASN A 627 -19.31 -11.31 7.58
CA ASN A 627 -20.22 -12.29 6.97
C ASN A 627 -21.55 -11.66 6.58
N ILE A 628 -21.50 -10.58 5.77
CA ILE A 628 -22.68 -9.79 5.41
C ILE A 628 -23.28 -10.24 4.09
N ASP A 629 -24.61 -10.09 3.99
CA ASP A 629 -25.37 -10.25 2.75
C ASP A 629 -25.77 -8.87 2.22
N VAL A 630 -25.49 -8.62 0.94
CA VAL A 630 -25.71 -7.32 0.31
C VAL A 630 -26.45 -7.49 -1.00
N SER A 631 -27.59 -6.81 -1.18
CA SER A 631 -28.34 -6.79 -2.43
C SER A 631 -28.25 -5.42 -3.09
N ILE A 632 -27.81 -5.39 -4.34
CA ILE A 632 -27.64 -4.19 -5.16
C ILE A 632 -28.68 -4.22 -6.27
N PRO A 633 -29.56 -3.21 -6.39
CA PRO A 633 -30.53 -3.16 -7.47
C PRO A 633 -29.85 -2.87 -8.81
N LEU A 634 -30.21 -3.61 -9.86
CA LEU A 634 -29.66 -3.40 -11.19
C LEU A 634 -30.38 -2.27 -11.94
N GLY A 635 -29.68 -1.63 -12.89
CA GLY A 635 -30.19 -0.52 -13.69
C GLY A 635 -30.32 0.81 -12.95
N LEU A 636 -29.73 0.94 -11.75
CA LEU A 636 -29.83 2.13 -10.90
C LEU A 636 -28.46 2.75 -10.63
N PHE A 637 -28.49 3.99 -10.15
CA PHE A 637 -27.33 4.67 -9.58
C PHE A 637 -27.27 4.40 -8.08
N THR A 638 -26.36 3.53 -7.66
CA THR A 638 -26.19 3.08 -6.28
C THR A 638 -24.91 3.66 -5.68
N CYS A 639 -25.01 4.34 -4.53
CA CYS A 639 -23.85 4.77 -3.75
C CYS A 639 -23.53 3.80 -2.62
N VAL A 640 -22.26 3.41 -2.48
CA VAL A 640 -21.74 2.67 -1.34
C VAL A 640 -21.01 3.65 -0.43
N THR A 641 -21.56 3.87 0.76
CA THR A 641 -21.13 4.92 1.71
C THR A 641 -20.66 4.34 3.03
N GLY A 642 -20.21 5.19 3.94
CA GLY A 642 -19.77 4.82 5.29
C GLY A 642 -18.45 5.45 5.65
N VAL A 643 -18.09 5.41 6.93
CA VAL A 643 -16.84 5.99 7.45
C VAL A 643 -15.60 5.38 6.82
N SER A 644 -14.44 6.05 6.94
CA SER A 644 -13.17 5.51 6.45
C SER A 644 -12.85 4.18 7.13
N GLY A 645 -12.39 3.18 6.34
CA GLY A 645 -12.10 1.83 6.85
C GLY A 645 -13.32 0.96 7.18
N SER A 646 -14.56 1.34 6.84
CA SER A 646 -15.79 0.55 7.14
C SER A 646 -15.96 -0.73 6.30
N GLY A 647 -15.11 -0.95 5.27
CA GLY A 647 -15.15 -2.16 4.43
C GLY A 647 -15.71 -1.95 3.02
N LYS A 648 -15.97 -0.71 2.58
CA LYS A 648 -16.49 -0.38 1.24
C LYS A 648 -15.69 -1.00 0.11
N SER A 649 -14.38 -0.74 0.07
CA SER A 649 -13.49 -1.27 -0.98
C SER A 649 -13.31 -2.79 -0.88
N SER A 650 -13.39 -3.38 0.33
CA SER A 650 -13.39 -4.84 0.51
C SER A 650 -14.61 -5.49 -0.14
N LEU A 651 -15.80 -4.89 0.01
CA LEU A 651 -17.03 -5.38 -0.61
C LEU A 651 -17.01 -5.17 -2.14
N VAL A 652 -16.75 -3.94 -2.58
CA VAL A 652 -16.94 -3.55 -3.98
C VAL A 652 -15.73 -3.97 -4.84
N ASN A 653 -14.49 -3.65 -4.42
CA ASN A 653 -13.30 -3.88 -5.25
C ASN A 653 -12.77 -5.31 -5.08
N GLU A 654 -12.65 -5.81 -3.84
CA GLU A 654 -12.01 -7.11 -3.59
C GLU A 654 -12.95 -8.29 -3.86
N ILE A 655 -14.25 -8.19 -3.58
CA ILE A 655 -15.21 -9.27 -3.81
C ILE A 655 -15.95 -9.05 -5.13
N LEU A 656 -16.78 -8.02 -5.20
CA LEU A 656 -17.73 -7.83 -6.30
C LEU A 656 -17.04 -7.64 -7.65
N TYR A 657 -16.13 -6.67 -7.74
CA TYR A 657 -15.40 -6.39 -8.99
C TYR A 657 -14.57 -7.59 -9.45
N LYS A 658 -13.75 -8.17 -8.57
CA LYS A 658 -12.86 -9.28 -8.95
C LYS A 658 -13.65 -10.51 -9.40
N TYR A 659 -14.77 -10.81 -8.74
CA TYR A 659 -15.63 -11.91 -9.15
C TYR A 659 -16.30 -11.66 -10.51
N LEU A 660 -16.95 -10.50 -10.68
CA LEU A 660 -17.61 -10.17 -11.95
C LEU A 660 -16.62 -10.01 -13.10
N ALA A 661 -15.42 -9.48 -12.85
CA ALA A 661 -14.36 -9.41 -13.86
C ALA A 661 -13.90 -10.81 -14.33
N SER A 662 -13.80 -11.76 -13.40
CA SER A 662 -13.51 -13.16 -13.74
C SER A 662 -14.67 -13.79 -14.52
N ALA A 663 -15.91 -13.63 -14.05
CA ALA A 663 -17.09 -14.28 -14.63
C ALA A 663 -17.49 -13.72 -16.01
N LEU A 664 -17.49 -12.37 -16.16
CA LEU A 664 -17.98 -11.68 -17.35
C LEU A 664 -16.87 -11.32 -18.34
N ASN A 665 -15.73 -10.83 -17.84
CA ASN A 665 -14.63 -10.35 -18.68
C ASN A 665 -13.50 -11.38 -18.84
N ARG A 666 -13.62 -12.57 -18.23
CA ARG A 666 -12.59 -13.63 -18.22
C ARG A 666 -11.23 -13.15 -17.70
N ALA A 667 -11.25 -12.20 -16.76
CA ALA A 667 -10.04 -11.69 -16.14
C ALA A 667 -9.44 -12.73 -15.17
N LYS A 668 -8.12 -12.79 -15.10
CA LYS A 668 -7.39 -13.65 -14.15
C LYS A 668 -7.30 -12.99 -12.77
N THR A 669 -8.44 -12.76 -12.11
CA THR A 669 -8.51 -12.14 -10.79
C THR A 669 -9.11 -13.13 -9.79
N LYS A 670 -8.53 -13.17 -8.58
CA LYS A 670 -9.05 -13.99 -7.47
C LYS A 670 -9.88 -13.09 -6.57
N PRO A 671 -11.18 -13.36 -6.43
CA PRO A 671 -12.03 -12.60 -5.52
C PRO A 671 -11.70 -12.90 -4.05
N GLY A 672 -12.05 -11.96 -3.16
CA GLY A 672 -11.98 -12.16 -1.72
C GLY A 672 -12.97 -13.24 -1.23
N LYS A 673 -13.06 -13.43 0.07
CA LYS A 673 -13.87 -14.51 0.69
C LYS A 673 -15.35 -14.15 0.73
N PHE A 674 -16.20 -15.00 0.15
CA PHE A 674 -17.68 -14.91 0.14
C PHE A 674 -18.27 -16.30 -0.11
N ASP A 675 -19.58 -16.47 0.00
CA ASP A 675 -20.26 -17.75 -0.24
C ASP A 675 -20.77 -17.85 -1.69
N SER A 676 -21.61 -16.92 -2.15
CA SER A 676 -22.14 -16.88 -3.52
C SER A 676 -22.49 -15.46 -3.96
N ILE A 677 -22.57 -15.26 -5.29
CA ILE A 677 -23.10 -14.05 -5.91
C ILE A 677 -24.18 -14.47 -6.91
N ASP A 678 -25.42 -14.04 -6.65
CA ASP A 678 -26.59 -14.33 -7.48
C ASP A 678 -26.95 -13.11 -8.35
N GLY A 679 -27.60 -13.32 -9.52
CA GLY A 679 -28.06 -12.27 -10.43
C GLY A 679 -27.06 -11.86 -11.52
N VAL A 680 -25.96 -12.61 -11.68
CA VAL A 680 -24.91 -12.33 -12.68
C VAL A 680 -25.41 -12.55 -14.12
N GLU A 681 -26.41 -13.39 -14.31
CA GLU A 681 -27.04 -13.69 -15.61
C GLU A 681 -27.72 -12.48 -16.26
N HIS A 682 -28.03 -11.45 -15.49
CA HIS A 682 -28.61 -10.20 -16.00
C HIS A 682 -27.56 -9.24 -16.58
N LEU A 683 -26.27 -9.56 -16.44
CA LEU A 683 -25.14 -8.70 -16.77
C LEU A 683 -24.35 -9.23 -17.98
N ASP A 684 -23.77 -8.32 -18.75
CA ASP A 684 -22.93 -8.67 -19.89
C ASP A 684 -21.45 -8.29 -19.70
N LYS A 685 -21.19 -7.26 -18.91
CA LYS A 685 -19.84 -6.72 -18.75
C LYS A 685 -19.72 -5.93 -17.44
N ILE A 686 -18.49 -5.91 -16.89
CA ILE A 686 -18.12 -5.02 -15.79
C ILE A 686 -16.96 -4.11 -16.20
N ILE A 687 -17.01 -2.85 -15.77
CA ILE A 687 -16.02 -1.83 -16.03
C ILE A 687 -15.70 -1.12 -14.71
N ALA A 688 -14.44 -1.22 -14.26
CA ALA A 688 -13.96 -0.44 -13.13
C ALA A 688 -13.25 0.83 -13.61
N ILE A 689 -13.60 1.95 -13.00
CA ILE A 689 -13.02 3.26 -13.26
C ILE A 689 -12.38 3.74 -11.96
N ASP A 690 -11.11 3.42 -11.81
CA ASP A 690 -10.27 3.76 -10.66
C ASP A 690 -9.33 4.93 -10.96
N GLN A 691 -8.63 5.41 -9.95
CA GLN A 691 -7.67 6.52 -10.03
C GLN A 691 -6.28 6.10 -10.56
N ALA A 692 -6.09 4.83 -10.93
CA ALA A 692 -4.83 4.37 -11.49
C ALA A 692 -4.51 5.09 -12.81
N PRO A 693 -3.22 5.39 -13.09
CA PRO A 693 -2.82 6.04 -14.33
C PRO A 693 -3.31 5.28 -15.58
N ILE A 694 -3.66 6.01 -16.66
CA ILE A 694 -4.05 5.42 -17.95
C ILE A 694 -2.88 4.74 -18.69
N GLY A 695 -1.68 4.80 -18.14
CA GLY A 695 -0.49 4.14 -18.63
C GLY A 695 0.72 4.47 -17.78
N ARG A 696 1.74 3.61 -17.83
CA ARG A 696 2.98 3.74 -17.02
C ARG A 696 4.13 4.43 -17.76
N THR A 697 3.96 4.71 -19.04
CA THR A 697 5.03 5.29 -19.88
C THR A 697 4.61 6.66 -20.41
N PRO A 698 5.57 7.54 -20.74
CA PRO A 698 5.29 8.84 -21.36
C PRO A 698 4.57 8.76 -22.72
N ARG A 699 4.56 7.57 -23.36
CA ARG A 699 3.85 7.32 -24.63
C ARG A 699 2.33 7.21 -24.45
N SER A 700 1.89 6.81 -23.26
CA SER A 700 0.45 6.79 -22.96
C SER A 700 -0.05 8.19 -22.75
N ASN A 701 -1.18 8.54 -23.38
CA ASN A 701 -1.82 9.86 -23.30
C ASN A 701 -3.32 9.72 -23.54
N PRO A 702 -4.13 10.78 -23.32
CA PRO A 702 -5.57 10.76 -23.55
C PRO A 702 -5.97 10.30 -24.96
N ALA A 703 -5.24 10.74 -25.99
CA ALA A 703 -5.53 10.37 -27.37
C ALA A 703 -5.33 8.89 -27.66
N THR A 704 -4.25 8.28 -27.12
CA THR A 704 -3.99 6.85 -27.30
C THR A 704 -4.98 6.00 -26.54
N TYR A 705 -5.31 6.38 -25.30
CA TYR A 705 -6.21 5.63 -24.43
C TYR A 705 -7.65 5.60 -24.95
N THR A 706 -8.16 6.74 -25.42
CA THR A 706 -9.52 6.84 -26.00
C THR A 706 -9.62 6.27 -27.42
N GLY A 707 -8.49 5.89 -28.03
CA GLY A 707 -8.41 5.49 -29.42
C GLY A 707 -8.54 6.65 -30.42
N LEU A 708 -8.64 7.89 -29.97
CA LEU A 708 -8.68 9.11 -30.78
C LEU A 708 -7.46 9.22 -31.70
N PHE A 709 -6.29 8.83 -31.19
CA PHE A 709 -5.04 8.92 -31.95
C PHE A 709 -5.02 8.07 -33.22
N THR A 710 -5.76 6.96 -33.26
CA THR A 710 -5.90 6.14 -34.47
C THR A 710 -6.61 6.93 -35.58
N ASP A 711 -7.74 7.57 -35.24
CA ASP A 711 -8.49 8.36 -36.20
C ASP A 711 -7.68 9.60 -36.70
N ILE A 712 -6.86 10.22 -35.81
CA ILE A 712 -5.95 11.32 -36.19
C ILE A 712 -4.86 10.82 -37.13
N ARG A 713 -4.23 9.67 -36.88
CA ARG A 713 -3.21 9.09 -37.77
C ARG A 713 -3.77 8.76 -39.14
N ASP A 714 -4.98 8.21 -39.20
CA ASP A 714 -5.66 7.90 -40.45
C ASP A 714 -5.95 9.17 -41.26
N LEU A 715 -6.34 10.22 -40.56
CA LEU A 715 -6.54 11.54 -41.22
C LEU A 715 -5.24 12.08 -41.83
N PHE A 716 -4.12 12.06 -41.06
CA PHE A 716 -2.82 12.54 -41.57
C PHE A 716 -2.32 11.69 -42.76
N ALA A 717 -2.48 10.35 -42.68
CA ALA A 717 -2.14 9.46 -43.79
C ALA A 717 -3.01 9.72 -45.04
N SER A 718 -4.20 10.27 -44.88
CA SER A 718 -5.10 10.59 -45.99
C SER A 718 -4.77 11.92 -46.72
N THR A 719 -3.88 12.75 -46.14
CA THR A 719 -3.48 14.03 -46.73
C THR A 719 -2.74 13.85 -48.05
N THR A 720 -2.78 14.86 -48.92
CA THR A 720 -2.11 14.85 -50.22
C THR A 720 -0.61 14.66 -50.09
N ASP A 721 0.02 15.37 -49.13
CA ASP A 721 1.45 15.31 -48.87
C ASP A 721 1.90 13.91 -48.40
N ALA A 722 1.11 13.29 -47.53
CA ALA A 722 1.41 11.94 -47.03
C ALA A 722 1.30 10.89 -48.17
N LYS A 723 0.26 11.02 -49.00
CA LYS A 723 0.05 10.12 -50.18
C LYS A 723 1.16 10.26 -51.20
N MET A 724 1.58 11.49 -51.50
CA MET A 724 2.68 11.74 -52.45
C MET A 724 4.00 11.17 -51.99
N ARG A 725 4.23 11.12 -50.65
CA ARG A 725 5.44 10.56 -50.03
C ARG A 725 5.32 9.07 -49.72
N GLY A 726 4.17 8.45 -50.00
CA GLY A 726 3.92 7.04 -49.67
C GLY A 726 3.84 6.75 -48.15
N TYR A 727 3.43 7.73 -47.35
CA TYR A 727 3.34 7.59 -45.92
C TYR A 727 2.02 6.96 -45.48
N GLY A 728 2.08 5.75 -44.92
CA GLY A 728 0.92 5.09 -44.31
C GLY A 728 0.69 5.53 -42.85
N THR A 729 -0.37 5.04 -42.21
CA THR A 729 -0.77 5.36 -40.84
C THR A 729 0.30 5.06 -39.79
N GLY A 730 1.15 4.05 -40.05
CA GLY A 730 2.29 3.69 -39.19
C GLY A 730 3.35 4.78 -39.09
N ARG A 731 3.53 5.60 -40.12
CA ARG A 731 4.49 6.74 -40.17
C ARG A 731 4.16 7.79 -39.09
N PHE A 732 2.87 7.98 -38.81
CA PHE A 732 2.36 8.94 -37.85
C PHE A 732 2.22 8.37 -36.44
N SER A 733 2.77 7.16 -36.17
CA SER A 733 2.82 6.56 -34.84
C SER A 733 4.18 6.81 -34.20
N PHE A 734 4.19 7.37 -32.99
CA PHE A 734 5.41 7.47 -32.18
C PHE A 734 5.84 6.15 -31.52
N ASN A 735 5.04 5.08 -31.65
CA ASN A 735 5.35 3.74 -31.13
C ASN A 735 6.05 2.84 -32.16
N THR A 736 5.96 3.18 -33.47
CA THR A 736 6.52 2.37 -34.55
C THR A 736 7.73 3.03 -35.19
N LYS A 737 8.71 2.23 -35.60
CA LYS A 737 9.88 2.72 -36.34
C LYS A 737 9.47 3.37 -37.68
N GLY A 738 10.28 4.32 -38.14
CA GLY A 738 10.09 5.00 -39.44
C GLY A 738 9.63 6.42 -39.32
N GLY A 739 8.70 6.77 -38.42
CA GLY A 739 8.22 8.15 -38.26
C GLY A 739 8.58 8.79 -36.93
N ARG A 740 8.93 7.99 -35.92
CA ARG A 740 9.33 8.46 -34.60
C ARG A 740 10.79 8.94 -34.57
N CYS A 741 11.12 9.76 -33.59
CA CYS A 741 12.51 10.04 -33.26
C CYS A 741 13.16 8.76 -32.68
N GLU A 742 14.22 8.27 -33.31
CA GLU A 742 14.87 7.04 -32.87
C GLU A 742 15.79 7.25 -31.63
N ALA A 743 16.22 8.51 -31.36
CA ALA A 743 17.03 8.80 -30.17
C ALA A 743 16.26 8.64 -28.86
N CYS A 744 15.00 9.07 -28.79
CA CYS A 744 14.12 8.89 -27.65
C CYS A 744 13.04 7.82 -27.89
N GLU A 745 13.14 7.10 -28.99
CA GLU A 745 12.17 6.07 -29.39
C GLU A 745 10.68 6.51 -29.38
N GLY A 746 10.44 7.82 -29.56
CA GLY A 746 9.11 8.42 -29.56
C GLY A 746 8.61 8.89 -28.18
N ASP A 747 9.41 8.79 -27.12
CA ASP A 747 9.03 9.29 -25.78
C ASP A 747 9.02 10.83 -25.73
N GLY A 748 9.85 11.49 -26.55
CA GLY A 748 10.06 12.96 -26.50
C GLY A 748 11.01 13.39 -25.37
N ILE A 749 11.22 12.53 -24.39
CA ILE A 749 12.09 12.75 -23.23
C ILE A 749 13.08 11.59 -23.07
N ILE A 750 14.19 11.85 -22.43
CA ILE A 750 15.22 10.85 -22.07
C ILE A 750 15.20 10.72 -20.56
N LYS A 751 15.05 9.49 -20.07
CA LYS A 751 15.15 9.16 -18.66
C LYS A 751 16.60 8.98 -18.27
N ILE A 752 17.09 9.76 -17.33
CA ILE A 752 18.41 9.62 -16.72
C ILE A 752 18.22 8.94 -15.37
N GLU A 753 18.67 7.69 -15.27
CA GLU A 753 18.56 6.91 -14.02
C GLU A 753 19.63 7.37 -13.03
N MET A 754 19.18 7.80 -11.87
CA MET A 754 20.03 8.28 -10.77
C MET A 754 19.95 7.26 -9.62
N HIS A 755 20.94 6.38 -9.48
CA HIS A 755 20.93 5.23 -8.55
C HIS A 755 20.55 5.55 -7.09
N PHE A 756 20.79 6.76 -6.60
CA PHE A 756 20.49 7.19 -5.22
C PHE A 756 19.52 8.38 -5.12
N LEU A 757 19.12 8.93 -6.26
CA LEU A 757 18.21 10.07 -6.37
C LEU A 757 17.03 9.73 -7.27
N PRO A 758 15.94 10.48 -7.24
CA PRO A 758 14.84 10.31 -8.19
C PRO A 758 15.36 10.46 -9.64
N ASP A 759 14.82 9.62 -10.54
CA ASP A 759 15.15 9.69 -11.95
C ASP A 759 14.81 11.07 -12.54
N ILE A 760 15.68 11.60 -13.39
CA ILE A 760 15.49 12.88 -14.07
C ILE A 760 15.00 12.64 -15.50
N PHE A 761 13.98 13.37 -15.91
CA PHE A 761 13.46 13.34 -17.27
C PHE A 761 13.82 14.65 -17.98
N VAL A 762 14.62 14.57 -19.06
CA VAL A 762 15.01 15.74 -19.83
C VAL A 762 14.44 15.66 -21.26
N PRO A 763 14.07 16.78 -21.90
CA PRO A 763 13.67 16.78 -23.31
C PRO A 763 14.76 16.16 -24.19
N CYS A 764 14.37 15.39 -25.19
CA CYS A 764 15.31 14.78 -26.13
C CYS A 764 16.00 15.84 -26.98
N ASP A 765 17.32 15.88 -26.99
CA ASP A 765 18.13 16.86 -27.71
C ASP A 765 17.93 16.81 -29.22
N VAL A 766 17.61 15.63 -29.79
CA VAL A 766 17.42 15.42 -31.22
C VAL A 766 16.08 15.95 -31.71
N CYS A 767 14.99 15.54 -31.05
CA CYS A 767 13.64 15.97 -31.45
C CYS A 767 13.11 17.15 -30.63
N LYS A 768 13.84 17.63 -29.63
CA LYS A 768 13.42 18.74 -28.73
C LYS A 768 12.00 18.55 -28.15
N GLY A 769 11.68 17.32 -27.76
CA GLY A 769 10.37 16.96 -27.21
C GLY A 769 9.30 16.60 -28.26
N HIS A 770 9.53 16.79 -29.56
CA HIS A 770 8.50 16.62 -30.58
C HIS A 770 8.15 15.17 -30.92
N ARG A 771 8.83 14.16 -30.38
CA ARG A 771 8.55 12.71 -30.53
C ARG A 771 8.78 12.13 -31.93
N TYR A 772 8.73 12.93 -33.00
CA TYR A 772 8.82 12.51 -34.39
C TYR A 772 10.12 12.97 -35.06
N ASN A 773 10.44 12.34 -36.18
CA ASN A 773 11.51 12.82 -37.05
C ASN A 773 11.01 14.02 -37.89
N ARG A 774 11.94 14.75 -38.48
CA ARG A 774 11.69 16.00 -39.19
C ARG A 774 10.75 15.82 -40.40
N GLU A 775 10.94 14.75 -41.15
CA GLU A 775 10.15 14.49 -42.37
C GLU A 775 8.67 14.21 -42.04
N THR A 776 8.38 13.54 -40.91
CA THR A 776 6.98 13.30 -40.48
C THR A 776 6.31 14.59 -40.05
N LEU A 777 7.05 15.54 -39.43
CA LEU A 777 6.54 16.82 -38.97
C LEU A 777 6.27 17.82 -40.15
N GLU A 778 6.87 17.57 -41.33
CA GLU A 778 6.60 18.39 -42.53
C GLU A 778 5.17 18.15 -43.08
N VAL A 779 4.57 16.98 -42.83
CA VAL A 779 3.19 16.72 -43.26
C VAL A 779 2.23 17.49 -42.36
N LYS A 780 1.39 18.30 -42.96
CA LYS A 780 0.47 19.19 -42.26
C LYS A 780 -0.98 18.97 -42.68
N TYR A 781 -1.87 19.06 -41.70
CA TYR A 781 -3.31 19.14 -41.90
C TYR A 781 -3.81 20.51 -41.39
N LYS A 782 -4.50 21.30 -42.25
CA LYS A 782 -4.88 22.70 -41.93
C LYS A 782 -3.71 23.52 -41.33
N GLY A 783 -2.48 23.33 -41.83
CA GLY A 783 -1.29 24.05 -41.41
C GLY A 783 -0.63 23.55 -40.12
N LYS A 784 -1.16 22.52 -39.47
CA LYS A 784 -0.65 21.93 -38.22
C LYS A 784 -0.02 20.55 -38.44
N SER A 785 1.13 20.29 -37.87
CA SER A 785 1.78 18.96 -37.83
C SER A 785 1.05 18.05 -36.85
N ILE A 786 1.36 16.76 -36.90
CA ILE A 786 0.79 15.80 -35.91
C ILE A 786 1.23 16.11 -34.48
N TYR A 787 2.42 16.65 -34.27
CA TYR A 787 2.87 17.13 -32.96
C TYR A 787 2.07 18.34 -32.49
N ASP A 788 1.84 19.33 -33.35
CA ASP A 788 1.02 20.49 -32.99
C ASP A 788 -0.40 20.09 -32.56
N VAL A 789 -0.96 19.05 -33.19
CA VAL A 789 -2.26 18.49 -32.79
C VAL A 789 -2.22 17.82 -31.42
N LEU A 790 -1.15 17.09 -31.09
CA LEU A 790 -0.99 16.51 -29.78
C LEU A 790 -0.82 17.55 -28.64
N GLU A 791 -0.25 18.73 -29.00
CA GLU A 791 -0.10 19.86 -28.07
C GLU A 791 -1.38 20.72 -27.90
N MET A 792 -2.37 20.56 -28.78
CA MET A 792 -3.68 21.22 -28.62
C MET A 792 -4.37 20.72 -27.35
N THR A 793 -5.08 21.62 -26.68
CA THR A 793 -6.06 21.24 -25.67
C THR A 793 -7.25 20.51 -26.30
N VAL A 794 -8.01 19.75 -25.51
CA VAL A 794 -9.25 19.09 -26.00
C VAL A 794 -10.23 20.11 -26.57
N GLU A 795 -10.33 21.31 -25.97
CA GLU A 795 -11.19 22.39 -26.44
C GLU A 795 -10.73 22.93 -27.81
N GLU A 796 -9.43 23.19 -27.96
CA GLU A 796 -8.85 23.63 -29.25
C GLU A 796 -9.00 22.56 -30.33
N GLY A 797 -8.74 21.29 -29.95
CA GLY A 797 -8.92 20.15 -30.86
C GLY A 797 -10.36 19.98 -31.32
N LEU A 798 -11.34 20.20 -30.43
CA LEU A 798 -12.76 20.13 -30.79
C LEU A 798 -13.14 21.15 -31.87
N LYS A 799 -12.68 22.38 -31.75
CA LYS A 799 -12.85 23.43 -32.76
C LYS A 799 -12.10 23.12 -34.07
N PHE A 800 -10.86 22.60 -33.94
CA PHE A 800 -10.03 22.28 -35.12
C PHE A 800 -10.60 21.13 -35.95
N PHE A 801 -11.17 20.11 -35.32
CA PHE A 801 -11.73 18.91 -35.94
C PHE A 801 -13.27 18.91 -36.05
N GLU A 802 -13.95 20.06 -35.94
CA GLU A 802 -15.42 20.15 -35.96
C GLU A 802 -16.07 19.43 -37.16
N ASN A 803 -15.39 19.45 -38.31
CA ASN A 803 -15.85 18.87 -39.58
C ASN A 803 -15.46 17.38 -39.73
N ILE A 804 -14.88 16.74 -38.72
CA ILE A 804 -14.48 15.32 -38.72
C ILE A 804 -15.28 14.58 -37.64
N PRO A 805 -16.47 14.04 -37.92
CA PRO A 805 -17.41 13.55 -36.92
C PRO A 805 -16.84 12.49 -35.99
N LYS A 806 -15.95 11.59 -36.45
CA LYS A 806 -15.33 10.56 -35.64
C LYS A 806 -14.42 11.13 -34.57
N ILE A 807 -13.59 12.11 -34.94
CA ILE A 807 -12.64 12.80 -34.04
C ILE A 807 -13.41 13.71 -33.08
N ALA A 808 -14.32 14.55 -33.65
CA ALA A 808 -15.11 15.51 -32.89
C ALA A 808 -15.94 14.83 -31.77
N ARG A 809 -16.57 13.69 -32.06
CA ARG A 809 -17.36 12.93 -31.06
C ARG A 809 -16.53 12.47 -29.87
N ARG A 810 -15.31 11.97 -30.09
CA ARG A 810 -14.43 11.55 -29.01
C ARG A 810 -13.88 12.72 -28.20
N LEU A 811 -13.56 13.82 -28.86
CA LEU A 811 -13.14 15.05 -28.17
C LEU A 811 -14.31 15.65 -27.38
N GLN A 812 -15.54 15.56 -27.87
CA GLN A 812 -16.72 16.00 -27.15
C GLN A 812 -16.92 15.23 -25.84
N THR A 813 -16.75 13.90 -25.86
CA THR A 813 -16.86 13.12 -24.61
C THR A 813 -15.79 13.50 -23.57
N LEU A 814 -14.57 13.83 -24.01
CA LEU A 814 -13.51 14.35 -23.13
C LEU A 814 -13.87 15.74 -22.58
N TYR A 815 -14.45 16.58 -23.40
CA TYR A 815 -14.91 17.92 -23.00
C TYR A 815 -16.08 17.84 -21.99
N ASP A 816 -17.05 16.95 -22.22
CA ASP A 816 -18.24 16.77 -21.39
C ASP A 816 -17.89 16.30 -19.96
N VAL A 817 -16.82 15.52 -19.80
CA VAL A 817 -16.31 15.11 -18.47
C VAL A 817 -15.43 16.18 -17.81
N GLY A 818 -15.34 17.40 -18.40
CA GLY A 818 -14.60 18.53 -17.82
C GLY A 818 -13.09 18.49 -18.08
N LEU A 819 -12.60 17.80 -19.14
CA LEU A 819 -11.17 17.74 -19.50
C LEU A 819 -10.81 18.67 -20.67
N GLY A 820 -11.60 19.75 -20.93
CA GLY A 820 -11.37 20.69 -22.02
C GLY A 820 -9.99 21.32 -22.03
N TYR A 821 -9.38 21.53 -20.86
CA TYR A 821 -8.07 22.15 -20.67
C TYR A 821 -6.88 21.20 -20.85
N VAL A 822 -7.09 19.88 -20.82
CA VAL A 822 -6.03 18.88 -20.93
C VAL A 822 -5.54 18.80 -22.36
N LYS A 823 -4.20 18.70 -22.57
CA LYS A 823 -3.65 18.50 -23.91
C LYS A 823 -3.94 17.09 -24.43
N ILE A 824 -4.28 16.98 -25.71
CA ILE A 824 -4.61 15.71 -26.37
C ILE A 824 -3.48 14.69 -26.21
N GLY A 825 -2.21 15.13 -26.32
CA GLY A 825 -1.01 14.31 -26.18
C GLY A 825 -0.33 14.36 -24.83
N GLN A 826 -0.99 14.87 -23.77
CA GLN A 826 -0.40 14.99 -22.43
C GLN A 826 0.02 13.61 -21.89
N PRO A 827 1.28 13.41 -21.44
CA PRO A 827 1.74 12.14 -20.91
C PRO A 827 0.88 11.68 -19.73
N ALA A 828 0.56 10.39 -19.68
CA ALA A 828 -0.24 9.79 -18.60
C ALA A 828 0.37 10.01 -17.22
N THR A 829 1.70 10.10 -17.14
CA THR A 829 2.46 10.30 -15.89
C THR A 829 2.30 11.71 -15.30
N THR A 830 1.82 12.67 -16.09
CA THR A 830 1.57 14.06 -15.65
C THR A 830 0.11 14.34 -15.31
N LEU A 831 -0.79 13.39 -15.59
CA LEU A 831 -2.20 13.50 -15.21
C LEU A 831 -2.39 13.23 -13.73
N SER A 832 -3.27 13.99 -13.09
CA SER A 832 -3.75 13.67 -11.74
C SER A 832 -4.60 12.39 -11.76
N GLY A 833 -4.79 11.76 -10.59
CA GLY A 833 -5.65 10.57 -10.47
C GLY A 833 -7.08 10.81 -10.97
N GLY A 834 -7.66 11.96 -10.61
CA GLY A 834 -9.00 12.35 -11.06
C GLY A 834 -9.09 12.63 -12.59
N GLU A 835 -8.04 13.21 -13.18
CA GLU A 835 -7.98 13.39 -14.65
C GLU A 835 -7.89 12.04 -15.37
N ALA A 836 -7.03 11.13 -14.89
CA ALA A 836 -6.91 9.78 -15.44
C ALA A 836 -8.25 9.02 -15.37
N GLN A 837 -8.96 9.12 -14.26
CA GLN A 837 -10.28 8.52 -14.06
C GLN A 837 -11.32 9.08 -15.04
N ARG A 838 -11.34 10.41 -15.24
CA ARG A 838 -12.24 11.06 -16.21
C ARG A 838 -11.92 10.67 -17.68
N VAL A 839 -10.64 10.46 -18.04
CA VAL A 839 -10.26 9.93 -19.36
C VAL A 839 -10.82 8.53 -19.57
N LYS A 840 -10.76 7.66 -18.51
CA LYS A 840 -11.37 6.32 -18.55
C LYS A 840 -12.88 6.40 -18.74
N LEU A 841 -13.55 7.27 -17.99
CA LEU A 841 -14.99 7.50 -18.08
C LEU A 841 -15.39 7.99 -19.48
N ALA A 842 -14.69 8.98 -20.06
CA ALA A 842 -14.92 9.47 -21.40
C ALA A 842 -14.80 8.37 -22.47
N THR A 843 -13.84 7.45 -22.29
CA THR A 843 -13.67 6.31 -23.19
C THR A 843 -14.90 5.40 -23.19
N GLU A 844 -15.46 5.12 -22.03
CA GLU A 844 -16.64 4.26 -21.92
C GLU A 844 -17.90 4.97 -22.44
N LEU A 845 -18.06 6.25 -22.17
CA LEU A 845 -19.16 7.08 -22.72
C LEU A 845 -19.17 7.14 -24.26
N SER A 846 -18.00 7.02 -24.89
CA SER A 846 -17.90 7.03 -26.36
C SER A 846 -18.46 5.77 -27.02
N LYS A 847 -18.66 4.67 -26.23
CA LYS A 847 -19.19 3.37 -26.70
C LYS A 847 -20.72 3.36 -26.69
N ARG A 848 -21.33 2.44 -27.43
CA ARG A 848 -22.80 2.24 -27.37
C ARG A 848 -23.15 1.53 -26.06
N PRO A 849 -24.09 2.05 -25.25
CA PRO A 849 -24.53 1.37 -24.04
C PRO A 849 -25.30 0.09 -24.39
N THR A 850 -25.12 -0.98 -23.63
CA THR A 850 -25.87 -2.23 -23.78
C THR A 850 -27.09 -2.30 -22.87
N GLY A 851 -27.13 -1.45 -21.82
CA GLY A 851 -28.13 -1.47 -20.76
C GLY A 851 -27.98 -2.63 -19.74
N ARG A 852 -26.88 -3.38 -19.82
CA ARG A 852 -26.55 -4.50 -18.92
C ARG A 852 -25.14 -4.42 -18.36
N THR A 853 -24.46 -3.31 -18.54
CA THR A 853 -23.08 -3.11 -18.06
C THR A 853 -23.11 -2.60 -16.62
N VAL A 854 -22.24 -3.15 -15.78
CA VAL A 854 -21.97 -2.62 -14.42
C VAL A 854 -20.74 -1.70 -14.49
N TYR A 855 -20.92 -0.47 -14.08
CA TYR A 855 -19.83 0.49 -13.87
C TYR A 855 -19.53 0.60 -12.38
N ILE A 856 -18.29 0.38 -11.99
CA ILE A 856 -17.80 0.62 -10.63
C ILE A 856 -16.85 1.81 -10.64
N LEU A 857 -17.16 2.83 -9.84
CA LEU A 857 -16.33 4.01 -9.69
C LEU A 857 -15.90 4.13 -8.21
N ASP A 858 -14.61 4.37 -8.01
CA ASP A 858 -14.03 4.55 -6.66
C ASP A 858 -13.65 6.02 -6.47
N GLU A 859 -14.38 6.70 -5.59
CA GLU A 859 -14.23 8.12 -5.23
C GLU A 859 -14.04 9.05 -6.45
N PRO A 860 -14.98 9.08 -7.41
CA PRO A 860 -14.80 9.82 -8.66
C PRO A 860 -14.81 11.35 -8.49
N THR A 861 -15.17 11.88 -7.32
CA THR A 861 -15.15 13.33 -7.03
C THR A 861 -13.82 13.83 -6.50
N THR A 862 -12.83 12.94 -6.34
CA THR A 862 -11.49 13.28 -5.84
C THR A 862 -10.86 14.40 -6.66
N GLY A 863 -10.43 15.48 -6.00
CA GLY A 863 -9.77 16.64 -6.64
C GLY A 863 -10.68 17.48 -7.54
N LEU A 864 -11.98 17.36 -7.42
CA LEU A 864 -12.95 18.11 -8.21
C LEU A 864 -13.56 19.27 -7.43
N HIS A 865 -13.57 20.44 -8.07
CA HIS A 865 -14.39 21.55 -7.61
C HIS A 865 -15.88 21.20 -7.76
N THR A 866 -16.76 21.77 -6.91
CA THR A 866 -18.22 21.49 -6.88
C THR A 866 -18.88 21.68 -8.26
N ALA A 867 -18.41 22.63 -9.10
CA ALA A 867 -18.89 22.80 -10.47
C ALA A 867 -18.53 21.61 -11.39
N ASP A 868 -17.36 20.99 -11.19
CA ASP A 868 -16.94 19.81 -11.96
C ASP A 868 -17.65 18.55 -11.45
N VAL A 869 -17.93 18.47 -10.12
CA VAL A 869 -18.79 17.43 -9.52
C VAL A 869 -20.19 17.48 -10.13
N HIS A 870 -20.75 18.68 -10.35
CA HIS A 870 -22.08 18.84 -10.96
C HIS A 870 -22.10 18.19 -12.36
N LYS A 871 -21.12 18.49 -13.21
CA LYS A 871 -20.99 17.87 -14.55
C LYS A 871 -20.81 16.34 -14.48
N LEU A 872 -20.02 15.87 -13.52
CA LEU A 872 -19.81 14.44 -13.33
C LEU A 872 -21.11 13.73 -12.98
N ILE A 873 -21.93 14.29 -12.08
CA ILE A 873 -23.24 13.75 -11.70
C ILE A 873 -24.15 13.64 -12.94
N GLU A 874 -24.20 14.65 -13.80
CA GLU A 874 -24.98 14.59 -15.05
C GLU A 874 -24.56 13.41 -15.93
N VAL A 875 -23.25 13.14 -15.99
CA VAL A 875 -22.69 12.02 -16.76
C VAL A 875 -23.09 10.67 -16.13
N LEU A 876 -22.97 10.52 -14.81
CA LEU A 876 -23.37 9.31 -14.10
C LEU A 876 -24.88 9.03 -14.22
N GLN A 877 -25.71 10.08 -14.16
CA GLN A 877 -27.14 9.97 -14.37
C GLN A 877 -27.49 9.47 -15.79
N LYS A 878 -26.83 10.01 -16.83
CA LYS A 878 -27.00 9.55 -18.22
C LYS A 878 -26.61 8.07 -18.41
N LEU A 879 -25.56 7.60 -17.72
CA LEU A 879 -25.19 6.18 -17.74
C LEU A 879 -26.28 5.30 -17.15
N ALA A 880 -26.85 5.69 -16.01
CA ALA A 880 -27.93 4.96 -15.35
C ALA A 880 -29.24 5.03 -16.17
N GLU A 881 -29.58 6.17 -16.78
CA GLU A 881 -30.71 6.35 -17.69
C GLU A 881 -30.66 5.42 -18.91
N SER A 882 -29.46 5.06 -19.33
CA SER A 882 -29.25 4.09 -20.41
C SER A 882 -29.48 2.63 -19.99
N GLY A 883 -29.99 2.37 -18.77
CA GLY A 883 -30.30 1.05 -18.21
C GLY A 883 -29.10 0.33 -17.57
N ASN A 884 -27.92 0.95 -17.52
CA ASN A 884 -26.75 0.39 -16.90
C ASN A 884 -26.79 0.51 -15.36
N THR A 885 -26.10 -0.39 -14.68
CA THR A 885 -25.92 -0.30 -13.23
C THR A 885 -24.67 0.51 -12.92
N VAL A 886 -24.81 1.57 -12.13
CA VAL A 886 -23.70 2.44 -11.73
C VAL A 886 -23.51 2.32 -10.22
N ILE A 887 -22.38 1.76 -9.79
CA ILE A 887 -22.02 1.59 -8.39
C ILE A 887 -20.86 2.53 -8.08
N VAL A 888 -21.06 3.43 -7.13
CA VAL A 888 -20.07 4.46 -6.78
C VAL A 888 -19.74 4.36 -5.29
N ILE A 889 -18.46 4.19 -4.97
CA ILE A 889 -17.96 4.39 -3.60
C ILE A 889 -17.76 5.89 -3.43
N GLU A 890 -18.47 6.52 -2.48
CA GLU A 890 -18.42 7.97 -2.33
C GLU A 890 -18.61 8.47 -0.89
N HIS A 891 -18.01 9.63 -0.65
CA HIS A 891 -18.14 10.39 0.59
C HIS A 891 -18.77 11.78 0.38
N ASN A 892 -18.75 12.26 -0.86
CA ASN A 892 -19.33 13.55 -1.21
C ASN A 892 -20.86 13.52 -1.12
N LEU A 893 -21.41 14.34 -0.20
CA LEU A 893 -22.85 14.39 0.03
C LEU A 893 -23.66 14.87 -1.18
N ASP A 894 -23.05 15.69 -2.06
CA ASP A 894 -23.71 16.15 -3.28
C ASP A 894 -23.96 15.01 -4.27
N VAL A 895 -23.07 14.05 -4.36
CA VAL A 895 -23.25 12.82 -5.15
C VAL A 895 -24.25 11.89 -4.45
N ILE A 896 -24.06 11.65 -3.15
CA ILE A 896 -24.89 10.72 -2.36
C ILE A 896 -26.37 11.11 -2.40
N LYS A 897 -26.68 12.41 -2.30
CA LYS A 897 -28.09 12.89 -2.35
C LYS A 897 -28.75 12.67 -3.70
N THR A 898 -27.97 12.51 -4.79
CA THR A 898 -28.49 12.30 -6.16
C THR A 898 -28.63 10.82 -6.52
N ALA A 899 -28.15 9.90 -5.69
CA ALA A 899 -28.25 8.47 -5.92
C ALA A 899 -29.68 7.94 -5.80
N ASP A 900 -30.02 6.88 -6.54
CA ASP A 900 -31.30 6.19 -6.43
C ASP A 900 -31.34 5.28 -5.19
N TYR A 901 -30.18 4.67 -4.86
CA TYR A 901 -30.05 3.70 -3.76
C TYR A 901 -28.72 3.90 -3.04
N ILE A 902 -28.72 3.69 -1.74
CA ILE A 902 -27.52 3.79 -0.88
C ILE A 902 -27.33 2.50 -0.10
N ILE A 903 -26.10 2.07 0.04
CA ILE A 903 -25.66 1.01 0.94
C ILE A 903 -24.64 1.62 1.88
N ASP A 904 -24.98 1.76 3.15
CA ASP A 904 -24.14 2.40 4.17
C ASP A 904 -23.48 1.35 5.06
N LEU A 905 -22.12 1.29 5.01
CA LEU A 905 -21.32 0.35 5.80
C LEU A 905 -20.75 1.05 7.04
N GLY A 906 -20.67 0.31 8.13
CA GLY A 906 -20.15 0.83 9.39
C GLY A 906 -20.35 -0.12 10.55
N PRO A 907 -20.68 0.42 11.76
CA PRO A 907 -20.78 1.86 12.08
C PRO A 907 -19.44 2.58 12.16
N GLU A 908 -18.33 1.86 12.45
CA GLU A 908 -17.00 2.41 12.61
C GLU A 908 -16.03 1.85 11.53
N GLY A 909 -14.76 2.26 11.59
CA GLY A 909 -13.69 1.70 10.77
C GLY A 909 -13.04 0.46 11.40
N GLY A 910 -12.28 -0.32 10.59
CA GLY A 910 -11.54 -1.49 11.06
C GLY A 910 -12.41 -2.56 11.70
N ASN A 911 -12.00 -3.08 12.87
CA ASN A 911 -12.73 -4.13 13.61
C ASN A 911 -14.12 -3.70 14.07
N GLY A 912 -14.36 -2.40 14.25
CA GLY A 912 -15.68 -1.84 14.59
C GLY A 912 -16.63 -1.70 13.41
N GLY A 913 -16.14 -1.91 12.18
CA GLY A 913 -16.90 -1.82 10.93
C GLY A 913 -17.32 -3.17 10.36
N GLY A 914 -17.49 -3.22 9.05
CA GLY A 914 -17.74 -4.44 8.30
C GLY A 914 -19.18 -4.97 8.35
N THR A 915 -20.14 -4.15 8.75
CA THR A 915 -21.58 -4.47 8.76
C THR A 915 -22.36 -3.46 7.94
N ILE A 916 -23.56 -3.84 7.50
CA ILE A 916 -24.49 -2.92 6.87
C ILE A 916 -25.22 -2.17 7.98
N VAL A 917 -25.13 -0.85 7.99
CA VAL A 917 -25.82 0.04 8.94
C VAL A 917 -27.21 0.36 8.45
N ALA A 918 -27.34 0.67 7.16
CA ALA A 918 -28.59 0.99 6.51
C ALA A 918 -28.49 0.77 5.00
N GLN A 919 -29.61 0.48 4.35
CA GLN A 919 -29.74 0.43 2.90
C GLN A 919 -31.11 0.92 2.47
N GLY A 920 -31.20 1.57 1.31
CA GLY A 920 -32.43 2.15 0.82
C GLY A 920 -32.22 3.45 0.05
N THR A 921 -33.27 4.21 -0.14
CA THR A 921 -33.21 5.56 -0.73
C THR A 921 -32.50 6.55 0.21
N PRO A 922 -31.93 7.64 -0.28
CA PRO A 922 -31.35 8.70 0.57
C PRO A 922 -32.28 9.18 1.69
N GLU A 923 -33.59 9.27 1.42
CA GLU A 923 -34.60 9.68 2.39
C GLU A 923 -34.80 8.63 3.50
N GLU A 924 -34.66 7.34 3.18
CA GLU A 924 -34.74 6.25 4.16
C GLU A 924 -33.48 6.22 5.03
N ILE A 925 -32.31 6.42 4.44
CA ILE A 925 -31.03 6.49 5.17
C ILE A 925 -31.04 7.64 6.20
N CYS A 926 -31.62 8.80 5.86
CA CYS A 926 -31.78 9.94 6.78
C CYS A 926 -32.59 9.61 8.05
N LYS A 927 -33.42 8.57 8.02
CA LYS A 927 -34.20 8.13 9.18
C LYS A 927 -33.39 7.24 10.13
N CYS A 928 -32.31 6.67 9.68
CA CYS A 928 -31.47 5.76 10.47
C CYS A 928 -30.52 6.56 11.38
N LYS A 929 -30.78 6.58 12.68
CA LYS A 929 -29.97 7.28 13.67
C LYS A 929 -28.54 6.72 13.82
N LYS A 930 -28.30 5.45 13.44
CA LYS A 930 -27.00 4.81 13.53
C LYS A 930 -26.09 5.13 12.32
N SER A 931 -26.67 5.63 11.22
CA SER A 931 -25.93 6.00 10.01
C SER A 931 -25.34 7.41 10.17
N TYR A 932 -24.02 7.51 10.21
CA TYR A 932 -23.37 8.82 10.16
C TYR A 932 -23.65 9.53 8.84
N THR A 933 -23.56 8.83 7.73
CA THR A 933 -23.92 9.35 6.39
C THR A 933 -25.35 9.92 6.42
N GLY A 934 -26.30 9.20 7.00
CA GLY A 934 -27.69 9.65 7.14
C GLY A 934 -27.85 10.92 7.98
N GLN A 935 -27.08 11.06 9.05
CA GLN A 935 -27.12 12.25 9.90
C GLN A 935 -26.65 13.52 9.17
N TYR A 936 -25.52 13.44 8.43
CA TYR A 936 -25.00 14.56 7.65
C TYR A 936 -25.88 14.86 6.42
N LEU A 937 -26.36 13.82 5.74
CA LEU A 937 -27.27 13.97 4.61
C LEU A 937 -28.59 14.65 5.02
N LYS A 938 -29.13 14.30 6.19
CA LYS A 938 -30.34 14.93 6.75
C LYS A 938 -30.14 16.42 6.96
N LYS A 939 -29.04 16.84 7.58
CA LYS A 939 -28.69 18.27 7.78
C LYS A 939 -28.67 19.01 6.42
N MET A 940 -28.05 18.38 5.41
CA MET A 940 -27.94 18.97 4.07
C MET A 940 -29.29 19.10 3.37
N LEU A 941 -30.19 18.12 3.51
CA LEU A 941 -31.53 18.14 2.90
C LEU A 941 -32.46 19.11 3.63
N GLU A 942 -32.38 19.24 4.97
CA GLU A 942 -33.19 20.16 5.79
C GLU A 942 -32.82 21.63 5.57
N GLN A 943 -31.55 21.94 5.38
CA GLN A 943 -31.06 23.31 5.04
C GLN A 943 -31.60 23.81 3.71
N ARG A 944 -32.13 22.93 2.85
CA ARG A 944 -32.70 23.24 1.53
C ARG A 944 -34.22 23.45 1.54
N GLY A 945 -34.89 23.15 2.67
CA GLY A 945 -36.30 23.42 2.86
C GLY A 945 -36.60 24.86 3.39
N LYS A 946 -35.54 25.62 3.62
CA LYS A 946 -35.58 27.02 3.97
C LYS A 946 -34.88 27.85 2.85
#